data_8181464fb79fb173cf9d25a9dec829b7
#
_entry.id   8181464fb79fb173cf9d25a9dec829b7
#
_cell.length_a   1.000
_cell.length_b   1.000
_cell.length_c   1.000
_cell.angle_alpha   90.00
_cell.angle_beta   90.00
_cell.angle_gamma   90.00
#
_symmetry.space_group_name_H-M   'P 1'
#
loop_
_entity.id
_entity.type
_entity.pdbx_description
1 polymer ?
#
loop_
_entity_poly.entity_id
_entity_poly.type
_entity_poly.pdbx_seq_one_letter_code
_entity_poly.pdbx_strand_id
1 'polypeptide(L)'
;SDDIVRIIKWSPGGTSEKLSLSVIKNSLPKLEIDVEESKDKVILESSKLNLEIKKSTGNIVFLSSGDEKVILKEKDEPFFKPVVYNLDSGFTVQQNFELSDNEGIYGLGEQTEGYFNYRGKKIVLAQANVGASSSFLISTKNYGILWDNYSKTVFNDDENGASFWSDISNNIDYYFVYGENLDSVISGYRELTGKAPMYGKWAYGYWQSKEHYDTQAELMSVAEKYRRLKIPIDNMIQDWDYWNGASNWSGMFFDKTLFPHPKGMCDRLHEMNFHIIISIWPALGPATPIYADMQKHGFLYKPVGWAGFKYYDAFNPAANKLYWKYLKSGIYSKGLDGWWIDSTEPDVVNAMTKESSEYELKKMGSNYLGSWARYLNAFSLSMTDDLYKFWREETSEKRAYILTRSTFSGQQRNATTTWSGDIGASWGVYKKQIAAGLNHCMSGIPYWTFDIGAFVLGAYDGVFMNGGKDPAYQELYARMFQFGAFSPIFRSHGSETPREIWEMGEFVEPIIKIDNLRYRLMPYIYSLAWKVTDDDYTIMRGLPMDFSADEKTFSIDDQFMFGPSIMVCPVTEYMYHHPPERSELVSPEFFKTDNGKPGLLAKYYKDNKRTYLSKEQIDPNIDIFWYTGRPDYATDSMYAITWKGKLIPKETGKHQFHLVSYDPKRIILNGDTLKIVYTSVEQYMEPVILEAGKEYNFVLETENNSTGAAKMRLFWKTPTIFAREQTSVKKEKVREVYLPKNNLWYDFWTGESFKGGQTIKTDAPIEKIPLFIKAGSIIPMGPFIEYTTQKPADPIELRIYPGADGSFTLYEDENDNYNYEKGIYVTIDFKWDNSEKTLTISDGKGEFPGMLQERTFNIVIVGENNGTGIDISKPLKAVKYAGTQITQKFKYND
;
A
#
# COMPACT_ATOMS: atom_id res chain seq x y z
N SER A 1 1.50 -22.00 21.38
CA SER A 1 0.19 -22.66 21.30
C SER A 1 0.31 -23.93 20.46
N ASP A 2 -0.78 -24.70 20.34
CA ASP A 2 -0.84 -25.94 19.55
C ASP A 2 -0.57 -25.71 18.07
N ASP A 3 -0.72 -24.49 17.62
CA ASP A 3 -0.68 -24.04 16.24
C ASP A 3 0.41 -22.97 15.96
N ILE A 4 1.11 -22.51 16.98
CA ILE A 4 2.17 -21.50 16.85
C ILE A 4 3.44 -21.98 17.54
N VAL A 5 4.55 -22.02 16.80
CA VAL A 5 5.86 -22.43 17.29
C VAL A 5 6.90 -21.36 16.97
N ARG A 6 7.66 -20.93 17.98
CA ARG A 6 8.84 -20.07 17.80
C ARG A 6 10.09 -20.92 17.65
N ILE A 7 10.87 -20.65 16.62
CA ILE A 7 12.16 -21.31 16.35
C ILE A 7 13.28 -20.28 16.51
N ILE A 8 14.23 -20.58 17.37
CA ILE A 8 15.43 -19.76 17.55
C ILE A 8 16.66 -20.64 17.35
N LYS A 9 17.55 -20.22 16.43
CA LYS A 9 18.86 -20.86 16.19
C LYS A 9 19.96 -19.81 16.29
N TRP A 10 21.08 -20.19 16.90
CA TRP A 10 22.22 -19.27 17.04
C TRP A 10 23.54 -20.04 16.89
N SER A 11 24.60 -19.32 16.46
CA SER A 11 25.95 -19.82 16.39
C SER A 11 26.72 -19.48 17.67
N PRO A 12 27.92 -20.07 17.92
CA PRO A 12 28.83 -19.62 18.98
C PRO A 12 29.07 -18.11 18.87
N GLY A 13 28.82 -17.37 19.96
CA GLY A 13 28.85 -15.90 20.00
C GLY A 13 27.51 -15.19 19.71
N GLY A 14 26.46 -15.92 19.29
CA GLY A 14 25.07 -15.46 19.24
C GLY A 14 24.37 -15.68 20.57
N THR A 15 23.06 -15.42 20.61
CA THR A 15 22.21 -15.59 21.79
C THR A 15 20.83 -16.11 21.42
N SER A 16 20.23 -16.90 22.31
CA SER A 16 18.82 -17.29 22.24
C SER A 16 17.88 -16.20 22.80
N GLU A 17 18.43 -15.23 23.50
CA GLU A 17 17.67 -14.13 24.08
C GLU A 17 17.47 -13.02 23.05
N LYS A 18 16.22 -12.69 22.79
CA LYS A 18 15.85 -11.58 21.91
C LYS A 18 14.50 -11.02 22.34
N LEU A 19 14.46 -9.72 22.56
CA LEU A 19 13.20 -8.97 22.68
C LEU A 19 12.71 -8.65 21.26
N SER A 20 11.45 -9.00 20.99
CA SER A 20 10.82 -8.67 19.73
C SER A 20 10.18 -7.28 19.77
N LEU A 21 10.31 -6.51 18.68
CA LEU A 21 9.55 -5.27 18.45
C LEU A 21 8.18 -5.60 17.84
N SER A 22 8.09 -6.67 17.07
CA SER A 22 6.87 -7.09 16.37
C SER A 22 5.92 -7.86 17.28
N VAL A 23 6.46 -8.84 18.00
CA VAL A 23 5.67 -9.75 18.87
C VAL A 23 5.54 -9.16 20.26
N ILE A 24 4.30 -8.90 20.67
CA ILE A 24 3.97 -8.33 21.99
C ILE A 24 3.46 -9.36 22.99
N LYS A 25 3.14 -10.58 22.55
CA LYS A 25 2.67 -11.64 23.41
C LYS A 25 3.85 -12.26 24.19
N ASN A 26 3.94 -11.91 25.47
CA ASN A 26 5.06 -12.28 26.34
C ASN A 26 4.95 -13.70 26.96
N SER A 27 3.78 -14.32 26.90
CA SER A 27 3.54 -15.67 27.41
C SER A 27 2.49 -16.38 26.57
N LEU A 28 2.82 -17.59 26.17
CA LEU A 28 1.89 -18.53 25.57
C LEU A 28 1.32 -19.46 26.67
N PRO A 29 0.11 -20.00 26.50
CA PRO A 29 -0.42 -21.00 27.41
C PRO A 29 0.57 -22.15 27.59
N LYS A 30 0.66 -22.70 28.80
CA LYS A 30 1.47 -23.88 29.02
C LYS A 30 0.78 -25.08 28.38
N LEU A 31 1.48 -25.70 27.43
CA LEU A 31 0.98 -26.88 26.71
C LEU A 31 1.47 -28.16 27.34
N GLU A 32 0.69 -29.22 27.25
CA GLU A 32 1.14 -30.59 27.36
C GLU A 32 1.67 -30.99 25.98
N ILE A 33 2.95 -31.31 25.92
CA ILE A 33 3.65 -31.73 24.71
C ILE A 33 4.27 -33.08 24.99
N ASP A 34 3.96 -34.08 24.16
CA ASP A 34 4.65 -35.36 24.19
C ASP A 34 6.01 -35.24 23.51
N VAL A 35 7.05 -35.75 24.12
CA VAL A 35 8.41 -35.66 23.62
C VAL A 35 8.98 -37.06 23.45
N GLU A 36 9.24 -37.44 22.20
CA GLU A 36 9.96 -38.68 21.90
C GLU A 36 11.38 -38.35 21.46
N GLU A 37 12.35 -38.98 22.08
CA GLU A 37 13.75 -38.81 21.76
C GLU A 37 14.39 -40.12 21.29
N SER A 38 14.97 -40.11 20.10
CA SER A 38 15.76 -41.18 19.52
C SER A 38 17.22 -40.77 19.36
N LYS A 39 18.07 -41.66 18.85
CA LYS A 39 19.47 -41.36 18.56
C LYS A 39 19.65 -40.21 17.58
N ASP A 40 18.77 -40.13 16.56
CA ASP A 40 18.94 -39.26 15.39
C ASP A 40 17.98 -38.10 15.36
N LYS A 41 16.83 -38.17 16.06
CA LYS A 41 15.80 -37.12 16.05
C LYS A 41 15.11 -36.92 17.41
N VAL A 42 14.54 -35.78 17.60
CA VAL A 42 13.55 -35.46 18.63
C VAL A 42 12.22 -35.16 17.94
N ILE A 43 11.14 -35.73 18.45
CA ILE A 43 9.78 -35.46 18.00
C ILE A 43 9.04 -34.72 19.12
N LEU A 44 8.40 -33.62 18.81
CA LEU A 44 7.51 -32.87 19.70
C LEU A 44 6.09 -32.99 19.13
N GLU A 45 5.16 -33.52 19.93
CA GLU A 45 3.79 -33.72 19.49
C GLU A 45 2.83 -32.84 20.29
N SER A 46 1.98 -32.10 19.58
CA SER A 46 0.87 -31.32 20.14
C SER A 46 -0.46 -31.74 19.50
N SER A 47 -1.57 -31.13 19.92
CA SER A 47 -2.89 -31.47 19.38
C SER A 47 -3.07 -31.10 17.89
N LYS A 48 -2.28 -30.17 17.34
CA LYS A 48 -2.39 -29.68 15.95
C LYS A 48 -1.13 -29.87 15.12
N LEU A 49 0.04 -29.81 15.74
CA LEU A 49 1.35 -29.85 15.08
C LEU A 49 2.28 -30.89 15.70
N ASN A 50 2.99 -31.63 14.85
CA ASN A 50 4.14 -32.42 15.20
C ASN A 50 5.39 -31.83 14.59
N LEU A 51 6.49 -31.79 15.34
CA LEU A 51 7.79 -31.32 14.88
C LEU A 51 8.82 -32.43 14.96
N GLU A 52 9.40 -32.80 13.84
CA GLU A 52 10.57 -33.70 13.84
C GLU A 52 11.85 -32.85 13.71
N ILE A 53 12.69 -32.91 14.73
CA ILE A 53 13.97 -32.17 14.80
C ILE A 53 15.14 -33.15 14.59
N LYS A 54 15.88 -32.97 13.51
CA LYS A 54 17.05 -33.78 13.21
C LYS A 54 18.26 -33.32 14.06
N LYS A 55 18.76 -34.17 14.96
CA LYS A 55 19.82 -33.79 15.90
C LYS A 55 21.13 -33.37 15.24
N SER A 56 21.49 -33.96 14.09
CA SER A 56 22.75 -33.66 13.40
C SER A 56 22.82 -32.29 12.75
N THR A 57 21.67 -31.71 12.33
CA THR A 57 21.60 -30.42 11.61
C THR A 57 20.75 -29.37 12.31
N GLY A 58 19.89 -29.78 13.24
CA GLY A 58 18.86 -28.93 13.85
C GLY A 58 17.71 -28.58 12.91
N ASN A 59 17.60 -29.21 11.73
CA ASN A 59 16.51 -28.99 10.80
C ASN A 59 15.21 -29.56 11.31
N ILE A 60 14.12 -28.86 11.00
CA ILE A 60 12.76 -29.16 11.47
C ILE A 60 11.88 -29.54 10.29
N VAL A 61 11.09 -30.59 10.46
CA VAL A 61 9.94 -30.91 9.62
C VAL A 61 8.69 -30.62 10.42
N PHE A 62 7.81 -29.82 9.86
CA PHE A 62 6.51 -29.46 10.42
C PHE A 62 5.45 -30.39 9.80
N LEU A 63 4.69 -31.07 10.63
CA LEU A 63 3.65 -32.03 10.22
C LEU A 63 2.32 -31.68 10.92
N SER A 64 1.20 -31.96 10.26
CA SER A 64 -0.10 -31.96 10.92
C SER A 64 -0.23 -33.16 11.85
N SER A 65 -0.79 -32.97 13.05
CA SER A 65 -0.89 -34.06 14.03
C SER A 65 -1.89 -35.18 13.66
N GLY A 66 -2.91 -34.87 12.83
CA GLY A 66 -3.99 -35.80 12.54
C GLY A 66 -3.66 -36.84 11.47
N ASP A 67 -3.01 -36.41 10.38
CA ASP A 67 -2.69 -37.24 9.20
C ASP A 67 -1.19 -37.32 8.91
N GLU A 68 -0.35 -36.82 9.80
CA GLU A 68 1.13 -36.76 9.69
C GLU A 68 1.62 -36.19 8.34
N LYS A 69 0.79 -35.36 7.72
CA LYS A 69 1.13 -34.73 6.46
C LYS A 69 2.20 -33.66 6.66
N VAL A 70 3.25 -33.72 5.85
CA VAL A 70 4.27 -32.67 5.84
C VAL A 70 3.68 -31.34 5.35
N ILE A 71 3.80 -30.32 6.18
CA ILE A 71 3.35 -28.95 5.89
C ILE A 71 4.53 -28.15 5.33
N LEU A 72 5.68 -28.17 6.00
CA LEU A 72 6.89 -27.45 5.62
C LEU A 72 8.12 -28.23 6.11
N LYS A 73 9.23 -28.13 5.39
CA LYS A 73 10.53 -28.64 5.83
C LYS A 73 11.58 -27.55 5.79
N GLU A 74 12.38 -27.47 6.81
CA GLU A 74 13.67 -26.79 6.71
C GLU A 74 14.64 -27.61 5.85
N LYS A 75 15.47 -26.89 5.07
CA LYS A 75 16.46 -27.45 4.16
C LYS A 75 17.84 -26.87 4.49
N ASP A 76 18.87 -27.65 4.29
CA ASP A 76 20.28 -27.31 4.54
C ASP A 76 20.57 -26.89 6.00
N GLU A 77 21.84 -26.73 6.35
CA GLU A 77 22.23 -26.20 7.65
C GLU A 77 21.96 -24.65 7.70
N PRO A 78 21.60 -24.12 8.88
CA PRO A 78 21.44 -22.69 9.04
C PRO A 78 22.76 -21.95 8.79
N PHE A 79 22.70 -20.87 8.02
CA PHE A 79 23.89 -20.10 7.67
C PHE A 79 24.10 -18.91 8.62
N PHE A 80 25.37 -18.75 9.08
CA PHE A 80 25.80 -17.64 9.91
C PHE A 80 27.17 -17.13 9.43
N LYS A 81 27.24 -15.83 9.07
CA LYS A 81 28.49 -15.16 8.69
C LYS A 81 28.67 -13.90 9.53
N PRO A 82 29.79 -13.76 10.29
CA PRO A 82 30.06 -12.57 11.10
C PRO A 82 30.01 -11.29 10.26
N VAL A 83 29.37 -10.24 10.78
CA VAL A 83 29.25 -8.92 10.15
C VAL A 83 29.32 -7.81 11.20
N VAL A 84 29.81 -6.62 10.81
CA VAL A 84 29.90 -5.45 11.68
C VAL A 84 29.39 -4.20 10.94
N TYR A 85 28.39 -3.56 11.53
CA TYR A 85 27.89 -2.25 11.11
C TYR A 85 28.17 -1.20 12.19
N ASN A 86 29.08 -0.26 11.93
CA ASN A 86 29.59 0.68 12.92
C ASN A 86 30.18 -0.06 14.14
N LEU A 87 29.57 0.07 15.32
CA LEU A 87 29.97 -0.62 16.55
C LEU A 87 29.08 -1.84 16.89
N ASP A 88 28.13 -2.15 16.04
CA ASP A 88 27.19 -3.26 16.22
C ASP A 88 27.69 -4.49 15.47
N SER A 89 27.92 -5.56 16.19
CA SER A 89 28.39 -6.84 15.65
C SER A 89 27.29 -7.88 15.71
N GLY A 90 27.28 -8.77 14.74
CA GLY A 90 26.31 -9.86 14.63
C GLY A 90 26.66 -10.80 13.49
N PHE A 91 25.64 -11.41 12.93
CA PHE A 91 25.78 -12.35 11.82
C PHE A 91 24.82 -11.97 10.69
N THR A 92 25.26 -12.07 9.46
CA THR A 92 24.37 -12.33 8.33
C THR A 92 23.82 -13.72 8.49
N VAL A 93 22.51 -13.90 8.39
CA VAL A 93 21.83 -15.18 8.65
C VAL A 93 20.97 -15.61 7.48
N GLN A 94 20.81 -16.93 7.30
CA GLN A 94 19.90 -17.52 6.32
C GLN A 94 19.34 -18.84 6.82
N GLN A 95 18.06 -19.09 6.55
CA GLN A 95 17.40 -20.38 6.68
C GLN A 95 16.72 -20.73 5.37
N ASN A 96 16.92 -21.97 4.93
CA ASN A 96 16.33 -22.51 3.71
C ASN A 96 15.14 -23.42 4.05
N PHE A 97 14.18 -23.47 3.10
CA PHE A 97 12.94 -24.24 3.19
C PHE A 97 12.66 -24.98 1.89
N GLU A 98 12.00 -26.13 1.99
CA GLU A 98 11.49 -26.90 0.86
C GLU A 98 9.98 -26.65 0.76
N LEU A 99 9.54 -25.96 -0.31
CA LEU A 99 8.14 -25.70 -0.59
C LEU A 99 7.54 -26.78 -1.47
N SER A 100 6.23 -27.02 -1.33
CA SER A 100 5.50 -27.97 -2.19
C SER A 100 5.32 -27.41 -3.60
N ASP A 101 5.22 -28.26 -4.62
CA ASP A 101 5.05 -27.83 -6.03
C ASP A 101 3.77 -27.02 -6.24
N ASN A 102 2.65 -27.47 -5.65
CA ASN A 102 1.33 -26.84 -5.79
C ASN A 102 1.03 -25.91 -4.58
N GLU A 103 1.86 -24.89 -4.41
CA GLU A 103 1.77 -23.98 -3.29
C GLU A 103 1.86 -22.54 -3.77
N GLY A 104 0.96 -21.69 -3.32
CA GLY A 104 1.01 -20.24 -3.51
C GLY A 104 1.58 -19.56 -2.27
N ILE A 105 2.47 -18.58 -2.46
CA ILE A 105 3.09 -17.79 -1.39
C ILE A 105 2.71 -16.32 -1.57
N TYR A 106 2.23 -15.68 -0.51
CA TYR A 106 1.71 -14.31 -0.50
C TYR A 106 2.18 -13.57 0.76
N GLY A 107 1.82 -12.28 0.86
CA GLY A 107 2.15 -11.46 2.00
C GLY A 107 3.41 -10.63 1.79
N LEU A 108 4.31 -10.58 2.75
CA LEU A 108 5.58 -9.83 2.72
C LEU A 108 5.42 -8.31 2.56
N GLY A 109 4.24 -7.78 2.89
CA GLY A 109 3.92 -6.36 2.78
C GLY A 109 3.54 -5.92 1.37
N GLU A 110 3.68 -4.64 1.11
CA GLU A 110 3.42 -4.03 -0.19
C GLU A 110 4.64 -4.12 -1.10
N GLN A 111 4.52 -4.85 -2.20
CA GLN A 111 5.58 -5.02 -3.19
C GLN A 111 5.09 -4.52 -4.57
N THR A 112 5.77 -3.55 -5.14
CA THR A 112 5.33 -2.84 -6.36
C THR A 112 5.91 -3.40 -7.65
N GLU A 113 6.59 -4.52 -7.60
CA GLU A 113 7.08 -5.24 -8.79
C GLU A 113 5.94 -5.82 -9.64
N GLY A 114 4.73 -5.99 -9.06
CA GLY A 114 3.53 -6.47 -9.75
C GLY A 114 3.34 -7.98 -9.65
N TYR A 115 4.03 -8.65 -8.73
CA TYR A 115 3.81 -10.07 -8.45
C TYR A 115 2.73 -10.24 -7.39
N PHE A 116 1.75 -11.10 -7.64
CA PHE A 116 0.79 -11.52 -6.63
C PHE A 116 1.28 -12.78 -5.90
N ASN A 117 1.62 -13.84 -6.63
CA ASN A 117 2.20 -15.07 -6.08
C ASN A 117 3.73 -15.00 -6.14
N TYR A 118 4.41 -15.22 -5.03
CA TYR A 118 5.86 -15.10 -4.91
C TYR A 118 6.63 -16.40 -5.20
N ARG A 119 5.98 -17.45 -5.72
CA ARG A 119 6.67 -18.66 -6.18
C ARG A 119 7.61 -18.33 -7.34
N GLY A 120 8.87 -18.80 -7.22
CA GLY A 120 9.93 -18.50 -8.19
C GLY A 120 10.35 -17.03 -8.23
N LYS A 121 10.21 -16.28 -7.12
CA LYS A 121 10.54 -14.85 -7.06
C LYS A 121 11.52 -14.54 -5.96
N LYS A 122 12.30 -13.48 -6.19
CA LYS A 122 13.15 -12.83 -5.20
C LYS A 122 12.51 -11.53 -4.76
N ILE A 123 12.23 -11.40 -3.47
CA ILE A 123 11.60 -10.24 -2.85
C ILE A 123 12.56 -9.63 -1.82
N VAL A 124 12.89 -8.36 -2.02
CA VAL A 124 13.70 -7.59 -1.07
C VAL A 124 12.79 -6.90 -0.06
N LEU A 125 12.98 -7.21 1.22
CA LEU A 125 12.25 -6.62 2.33
C LEU A 125 13.09 -5.50 2.94
N ALA A 126 12.91 -4.31 2.42
CA ALA A 126 13.44 -3.06 2.94
C ALA A 126 12.39 -1.97 2.68
N GLN A 127 12.26 -1.02 3.60
CA GLN A 127 11.33 0.09 3.42
C GLN A 127 11.82 1.02 2.30
N ALA A 128 10.89 1.49 1.47
CA ALA A 128 11.16 2.44 0.40
C ALA A 128 9.93 3.32 0.16
N ASN A 129 10.08 4.42 -0.58
CA ASN A 129 8.96 5.31 -0.93
C ASN A 129 7.77 4.52 -1.55
N VAL A 130 8.06 3.65 -2.53
CA VAL A 130 7.04 2.86 -3.23
C VAL A 130 7.07 1.38 -2.83
N GLY A 131 7.23 1.08 -1.55
CA GLY A 131 7.24 -0.29 -1.06
C GLY A 131 7.35 -0.37 0.45
N ALA A 132 6.35 -0.95 1.09
CA ALA A 132 6.28 -1.14 2.52
C ALA A 132 6.43 -2.63 2.86
N SER A 133 7.48 -2.99 3.58
CA SER A 133 7.89 -4.37 3.81
C SER A 133 7.39 -4.92 5.15
N SER A 134 6.79 -6.10 5.13
CA SER A 134 6.48 -6.91 6.30
C SER A 134 7.23 -8.25 6.20
N SER A 135 7.66 -8.79 7.30
CA SER A 135 8.38 -10.07 7.33
C SER A 135 7.46 -11.27 7.57
N PHE A 136 6.17 -11.13 7.27
CA PHE A 136 5.18 -12.20 7.39
C PHE A 136 4.69 -12.66 6.03
N LEU A 137 4.89 -13.95 5.71
CA LEU A 137 4.32 -14.62 4.55
C LEU A 137 3.23 -15.59 4.95
N ILE A 138 2.30 -15.87 4.02
CA ILE A 138 1.31 -16.94 4.14
C ILE A 138 1.32 -17.86 2.92
N SER A 139 0.96 -19.12 3.15
CA SER A 139 0.94 -20.18 2.16
C SER A 139 -0.44 -20.80 2.00
N THR A 140 -0.81 -21.19 0.77
CA THR A 140 -2.03 -21.98 0.49
C THR A 140 -2.03 -23.37 1.17
N LYS A 141 -0.95 -23.76 1.86
CA LYS A 141 -0.90 -24.93 2.73
C LYS A 141 -1.33 -24.61 4.17
N ASN A 142 -1.98 -23.47 4.38
CA ASN A 142 -2.54 -23.01 5.64
C ASN A 142 -1.47 -22.80 6.73
N TYR A 143 -0.31 -22.30 6.37
CA TYR A 143 0.69 -21.84 7.33
C TYR A 143 1.18 -20.43 7.00
N GLY A 144 1.80 -19.80 8.00
CA GLY A 144 2.54 -18.55 7.85
C GLY A 144 3.89 -18.63 8.53
N ILE A 145 4.83 -17.82 8.04
CA ILE A 145 6.15 -17.62 8.68
C ILE A 145 6.29 -16.13 8.99
N LEU A 146 6.40 -15.80 10.27
CA LEU A 146 6.84 -14.49 10.72
C LEU A 146 8.33 -14.53 10.99
N TRP A 147 9.13 -13.96 10.09
CA TRP A 147 10.58 -13.84 10.22
C TRP A 147 10.90 -12.61 11.06
N ASP A 148 11.20 -12.81 12.34
CA ASP A 148 11.40 -11.73 13.31
C ASP A 148 12.80 -11.11 13.22
N ASN A 149 13.05 -10.40 12.14
CA ASN A 149 14.29 -9.67 11.87
C ASN A 149 14.00 -8.30 11.25
N TYR A 150 14.63 -7.23 11.73
CA TYR A 150 14.36 -5.86 11.36
C TYR A 150 15.37 -5.27 10.38
N SER A 151 16.44 -6.02 10.06
CA SER A 151 17.42 -5.62 9.05
C SER A 151 16.88 -5.88 7.64
N LYS A 152 17.57 -5.40 6.62
CA LYS A 152 17.28 -5.78 5.23
C LYS A 152 17.21 -7.29 5.14
N THR A 153 16.10 -7.82 4.65
CA THR A 153 15.83 -9.24 4.49
C THR A 153 15.52 -9.53 3.02
N VAL A 154 15.85 -10.72 2.56
CA VAL A 154 15.50 -11.20 1.23
C VAL A 154 14.78 -12.53 1.37
N PHE A 155 13.54 -12.58 0.88
CA PHE A 155 12.88 -13.83 0.55
C PHE A 155 13.25 -14.21 -0.88
N ASN A 156 13.70 -15.43 -1.10
CA ASN A 156 14.04 -15.96 -2.41
C ASN A 156 13.46 -17.35 -2.57
N ASP A 157 12.76 -17.61 -3.68
CA ASP A 157 12.31 -18.93 -4.11
C ASP A 157 12.87 -19.20 -5.50
N ASP A 158 13.74 -20.19 -5.61
CA ASP A 158 14.40 -20.59 -6.85
C ASP A 158 14.52 -22.12 -6.95
N GLU A 159 15.28 -22.61 -7.90
CA GLU A 159 15.53 -24.04 -8.11
C GLU A 159 16.18 -24.77 -6.90
N ASN A 160 16.78 -24.03 -5.98
CA ASN A 160 17.38 -24.56 -4.77
C ASN A 160 16.40 -24.62 -3.58
N GLY A 161 15.20 -24.06 -3.73
CA GLY A 161 14.15 -23.93 -2.72
C GLY A 161 13.96 -22.50 -2.26
N ALA A 162 13.13 -22.32 -1.22
CA ALA A 162 12.87 -21.01 -0.64
C ALA A 162 13.84 -20.69 0.49
N SER A 163 14.11 -19.41 0.70
CA SER A 163 14.98 -18.97 1.81
C SER A 163 14.58 -17.59 2.33
N PHE A 164 14.86 -17.38 3.63
CA PHE A 164 15.00 -16.04 4.20
C PHE A 164 16.47 -15.77 4.52
N TRP A 165 17.00 -14.69 3.99
CA TRP A 165 18.30 -14.15 4.25
C TRP A 165 18.18 -12.77 4.89
N SER A 166 19.00 -12.47 5.91
CA SER A 166 19.01 -11.15 6.56
C SER A 166 20.41 -10.63 6.80
N ASP A 167 20.56 -9.31 6.65
CA ASP A 167 21.86 -8.61 6.68
C ASP A 167 22.57 -8.74 8.02
N ILE A 168 21.86 -8.52 9.14
CA ILE A 168 22.44 -8.59 10.49
C ILE A 168 21.41 -9.07 11.53
N SER A 169 21.83 -10.06 12.32
CA SER A 169 21.11 -10.59 13.49
C SER A 169 22.07 -11.23 14.48
N ASN A 170 21.59 -11.56 15.67
CA ASN A 170 22.32 -12.40 16.64
C ASN A 170 21.89 -13.86 16.55
N ASN A 171 20.78 -14.15 15.88
CA ASN A 171 20.15 -15.45 15.75
C ASN A 171 19.27 -15.50 14.50
N ILE A 172 18.86 -16.68 14.11
CA ILE A 172 17.69 -16.93 13.26
C ILE A 172 16.51 -17.03 14.21
N ASP A 173 15.47 -16.25 14.00
CA ASP A 173 14.29 -16.20 14.85
C ASP A 173 13.04 -16.05 13.98
N TYR A 174 12.19 -17.06 13.99
CA TYR A 174 10.95 -17.03 13.28
C TYR A 174 9.83 -17.76 14.01
N TYR A 175 8.58 -17.35 13.72
CA TYR A 175 7.40 -18.03 14.20
C TYR A 175 6.74 -18.75 13.03
N PHE A 176 6.47 -20.03 13.21
CA PHE A 176 5.63 -20.83 12.34
C PHE A 176 4.22 -20.82 12.90
N VAL A 177 3.24 -20.38 12.08
CA VAL A 177 1.82 -20.30 12.44
C VAL A 177 1.05 -21.24 11.53
N TYR A 178 0.29 -22.17 12.09
CA TYR A 178 -0.55 -23.13 11.37
C TYR A 178 -2.02 -22.84 11.62
N GLY A 179 -2.89 -23.09 10.62
CA GLY A 179 -4.31 -22.84 10.74
C GLY A 179 -5.15 -23.81 9.92
N GLU A 180 -6.46 -23.83 10.15
CA GLU A 180 -7.41 -24.59 9.33
C GLU A 180 -7.60 -23.96 7.94
N ASN A 181 -7.37 -22.66 7.84
CA ASN A 181 -7.47 -21.82 6.64
C ASN A 181 -6.59 -20.58 6.81
N LEU A 182 -6.51 -19.75 5.77
CA LEU A 182 -5.65 -18.54 5.79
C LEU A 182 -6.14 -17.46 6.77
N ASP A 183 -7.42 -17.39 7.09
CA ASP A 183 -7.93 -16.48 8.13
C ASP A 183 -7.40 -16.89 9.52
N SER A 184 -7.39 -18.19 9.84
CA SER A 184 -6.82 -18.71 11.08
C SER A 184 -5.32 -18.41 11.19
N VAL A 185 -4.58 -18.50 10.08
CA VAL A 185 -3.15 -18.15 10.03
C VAL A 185 -2.93 -16.67 10.34
N ILE A 186 -3.76 -15.79 9.76
CA ILE A 186 -3.72 -14.34 10.04
C ILE A 186 -4.12 -14.04 11.49
N SER A 187 -5.11 -14.73 12.03
CA SER A 187 -5.50 -14.60 13.44
C SER A 187 -4.35 -15.01 14.38
N GLY A 188 -3.67 -16.12 14.10
CA GLY A 188 -2.46 -16.53 14.84
C GLY A 188 -1.33 -15.49 14.76
N TYR A 189 -1.12 -14.87 13.61
CA TYR A 189 -0.19 -13.76 13.49
C TYR A 189 -0.59 -12.57 14.38
N ARG A 190 -1.89 -12.18 14.38
CA ARG A 190 -2.37 -11.07 15.21
C ARG A 190 -2.43 -11.42 16.69
N GLU A 191 -2.59 -12.68 17.04
CA GLU A 191 -2.42 -13.15 18.40
C GLU A 191 -0.99 -12.88 18.92
N LEU A 192 0.01 -13.05 18.08
CA LEU A 192 1.40 -12.73 18.42
C LEU A 192 1.68 -11.24 18.46
N THR A 193 1.17 -10.49 17.49
CA THR A 193 1.62 -9.13 17.17
C THR A 193 0.65 -8.03 17.57
N GLY A 194 -0.55 -8.39 18.02
CA GLY A 194 -1.62 -7.48 18.41
C GLY A 194 -2.69 -7.28 17.35
N LYS A 195 -3.93 -7.11 17.80
CA LYS A 195 -5.11 -6.85 16.97
C LYS A 195 -5.09 -5.47 16.36
N ALA A 196 -5.71 -5.30 15.20
CA ALA A 196 -5.96 -3.99 14.60
C ALA A 196 -7.15 -3.31 15.27
N PRO A 197 -7.03 -2.10 15.82
CA PRO A 197 -8.15 -1.37 16.40
C PRO A 197 -9.10 -0.86 15.31
N MET A 198 -10.36 -0.65 15.67
CA MET A 198 -11.38 -0.11 14.78
C MET A 198 -11.22 1.41 14.64
N TYR A 199 -11.27 1.92 13.40
CA TYR A 199 -11.31 3.37 13.16
C TYR A 199 -12.68 3.97 13.39
N GLY A 200 -12.75 5.29 13.49
CA GLY A 200 -14.00 6.04 13.37
C GLY A 200 -14.68 5.73 12.04
N LYS A 201 -16.02 5.68 12.03
CA LYS A 201 -16.78 5.33 10.82
C LYS A 201 -16.49 6.22 9.63
N TRP A 202 -16.16 7.49 9.88
CA TRP A 202 -15.75 8.48 8.90
C TRP A 202 -14.52 8.05 8.08
N ALA A 203 -13.62 7.26 8.65
CA ALA A 203 -12.42 6.80 7.97
C ALA A 203 -12.71 5.90 6.75
N TYR A 204 -13.86 5.23 6.74
CA TYR A 204 -14.28 4.35 5.64
C TYR A 204 -15.04 5.08 4.52
N GLY A 205 -15.35 6.37 4.69
CA GLY A 205 -15.85 7.26 3.65
C GLY A 205 -14.75 7.72 2.69
N TYR A 206 -15.09 8.64 1.79
CA TYR A 206 -14.14 9.19 0.82
C TYR A 206 -13.23 10.26 1.43
N TRP A 207 -11.99 10.29 0.97
CA TRP A 207 -10.94 11.22 1.38
C TRP A 207 -10.45 12.03 0.18
N GLN A 208 -10.53 13.36 0.27
CA GLN A 208 -9.93 14.27 -0.70
C GLN A 208 -8.58 14.76 -0.17
N SER A 209 -7.56 14.60 -0.98
CA SER A 209 -6.21 15.08 -0.74
C SER A 209 -5.59 15.66 -2.00
N LYS A 210 -4.65 16.55 -1.82
CA LYS A 210 -3.77 17.14 -2.82
C LYS A 210 -2.39 17.24 -2.18
N GLU A 211 -1.30 17.27 -2.95
CA GLU A 211 0.07 17.40 -2.41
C GLU A 211 0.14 18.46 -1.30
N HIS A 212 -0.44 19.66 -1.54
CA HIS A 212 -0.89 20.54 -0.47
C HIS A 212 -1.91 21.56 -1.00
N TYR A 213 -2.79 22.01 -0.12
CA TYR A 213 -3.55 23.23 -0.32
C TYR A 213 -2.70 24.39 0.18
N ASP A 214 -2.43 25.38 -0.68
CA ASP A 214 -1.49 26.45 -0.39
C ASP A 214 -1.93 27.33 0.77
N THR A 215 -3.25 27.44 0.98
CA THR A 215 -3.83 28.30 1.99
C THR A 215 -5.05 27.67 2.68
N GLN A 216 -5.34 28.16 3.89
CA GLN A 216 -6.60 27.87 4.58
C GLN A 216 -7.84 28.16 3.70
N ALA A 217 -7.81 29.26 2.95
CA ALA A 217 -8.93 29.65 2.09
C ALA A 217 -9.16 28.66 0.93
N GLU A 218 -8.10 28.14 0.33
CA GLU A 218 -8.19 27.13 -0.72
C GLU A 218 -8.81 25.85 -0.18
N LEU A 219 -8.27 25.28 0.91
CA LEU A 219 -8.80 24.06 1.53
C LEU A 219 -10.28 24.20 1.86
N MET A 220 -10.66 25.31 2.50
CA MET A 220 -12.05 25.59 2.85
C MET A 220 -12.95 25.68 1.62
N SER A 221 -12.49 26.31 0.54
CA SER A 221 -13.27 26.45 -0.69
C SER A 221 -13.58 25.10 -1.36
N VAL A 222 -12.64 24.16 -1.27
CA VAL A 222 -12.81 22.78 -1.78
C VAL A 222 -13.84 22.03 -0.93
N ALA A 223 -13.72 22.07 0.39
CA ALA A 223 -14.68 21.44 1.30
C ALA A 223 -16.11 21.98 1.10
N GLU A 224 -16.26 23.30 1.02
CA GLU A 224 -17.56 23.95 0.76
C GLU A 224 -18.12 23.56 -0.62
N LYS A 225 -17.27 23.36 -1.63
CA LYS A 225 -17.71 22.94 -2.97
C LYS A 225 -18.23 21.51 -2.97
N TYR A 226 -17.60 20.57 -2.24
CA TYR A 226 -18.12 19.20 -2.07
C TYR A 226 -19.53 19.21 -1.48
N ARG A 227 -19.77 19.94 -0.38
CA ARG A 227 -21.10 20.04 0.24
C ARG A 227 -22.12 20.72 -0.68
N ARG A 228 -21.72 21.78 -1.39
CA ARG A 228 -22.62 22.47 -2.35
C ARG A 228 -23.02 21.56 -3.51
N LEU A 229 -22.10 20.70 -4.01
CA LEU A 229 -22.37 19.76 -5.10
C LEU A 229 -23.02 18.46 -4.61
N LYS A 230 -23.15 18.28 -3.28
CA LYS A 230 -23.69 17.06 -2.63
C LYS A 230 -22.94 15.78 -3.04
N ILE A 231 -21.65 15.90 -3.28
CA ILE A 231 -20.78 14.75 -3.53
C ILE A 231 -20.41 14.13 -2.17
N PRO A 232 -20.64 12.84 -1.97
CA PRO A 232 -20.31 12.18 -0.71
C PRO A 232 -18.82 12.30 -0.35
N ILE A 233 -18.55 12.71 0.90
CA ILE A 233 -17.18 12.83 1.41
C ILE A 233 -17.18 12.99 2.93
N ASP A 234 -16.23 12.41 3.63
CA ASP A 234 -16.03 12.60 5.08
C ASP A 234 -14.75 13.35 5.40
N ASN A 235 -13.70 13.27 4.57
CA ASN A 235 -12.36 13.64 5.00
C ASN A 235 -11.65 14.60 4.06
N MET A 236 -11.00 15.61 4.65
CA MET A 236 -10.04 16.48 3.98
C MET A 236 -8.64 16.21 4.54
N ILE A 237 -7.63 16.31 3.71
CA ILE A 237 -6.23 16.21 4.13
C ILE A 237 -5.52 17.53 3.81
N GLN A 238 -4.83 18.09 4.80
CA GLN A 238 -3.80 19.10 4.61
C GLN A 238 -2.44 18.41 4.58
N ASP A 239 -1.80 18.37 3.44
CA ASP A 239 -0.47 17.84 3.29
C ASP A 239 0.60 18.91 3.64
N TRP A 240 1.86 18.66 3.35
CA TRP A 240 3.02 19.44 3.76
C TRP A 240 2.95 20.94 3.41
N ASP A 241 3.96 21.70 3.80
CA ASP A 241 4.20 23.13 3.60
C ASP A 241 3.18 24.11 4.24
N TYR A 242 2.27 23.64 5.09
CA TYR A 242 1.47 24.53 5.94
C TYR A 242 2.31 25.31 6.96
N TRP A 243 3.59 24.94 7.12
CA TRP A 243 4.62 25.60 7.92
C TRP A 243 5.43 26.64 7.15
N ASN A 244 5.28 26.77 5.85
CA ASN A 244 5.93 27.73 4.95
C ASN A 244 7.45 27.57 4.84
N GLY A 245 7.86 26.64 3.97
CA GLY A 245 9.22 26.48 3.48
C GLY A 245 10.11 25.47 4.21
N ALA A 246 11.15 25.03 3.51
CA ALA A 246 12.01 23.92 3.88
C ALA A 246 12.71 24.08 5.24
N SER A 247 13.12 25.28 5.62
CA SER A 247 13.76 25.53 6.94
C SER A 247 12.82 25.32 8.13
N ASN A 248 11.51 25.39 7.90
CA ASN A 248 10.45 25.17 8.88
C ASN A 248 9.87 23.75 8.82
N TRP A 249 10.46 22.84 8.07
CA TRP A 249 9.95 21.50 7.79
C TRP A 249 9.42 20.81 9.04
N SER A 250 8.15 20.41 9.00
CA SER A 250 7.44 19.74 10.10
C SER A 250 7.62 20.46 11.48
N GLY A 251 7.55 21.78 11.48
CA GLY A 251 7.83 22.60 12.68
C GLY A 251 6.77 22.52 13.78
N MET A 252 5.72 21.71 13.58
CA MET A 252 4.59 21.55 14.49
C MET A 252 3.83 22.86 14.75
N PHE A 253 3.69 23.69 13.73
CA PHE A 253 2.91 24.93 13.73
C PHE A 253 2.38 25.25 12.34
N PHE A 254 1.32 26.05 12.27
CA PHE A 254 0.81 26.63 11.04
C PHE A 254 1.43 28.02 10.81
N ASP A 255 1.82 28.31 9.56
CA ASP A 255 2.19 29.66 9.17
C ASP A 255 0.97 30.59 9.29
N LYS A 256 1.15 31.71 9.95
CA LYS A 256 0.05 32.65 10.25
C LYS A 256 -0.47 33.40 9.04
N THR A 257 0.30 33.47 7.95
CA THR A 257 -0.11 34.13 6.70
C THR A 257 -0.93 33.17 5.85
N LEU A 258 -0.49 31.91 5.74
CA LEU A 258 -1.14 30.90 4.92
C LEU A 258 -2.36 30.30 5.64
N PHE A 259 -2.24 30.05 6.96
CA PHE A 259 -3.29 29.48 7.80
C PHE A 259 -3.53 30.37 9.02
N PRO A 260 -4.21 31.53 8.87
CA PRO A 260 -4.33 32.52 9.95
C PRO A 260 -5.16 32.05 11.15
N HIS A 261 -6.10 31.14 10.94
CA HIS A 261 -7.05 30.68 11.97
C HIS A 261 -7.21 29.15 11.96
N PRO A 262 -6.16 28.35 12.22
CA PRO A 262 -6.22 26.89 12.03
C PRO A 262 -7.24 26.22 12.95
N LYS A 263 -7.45 26.70 14.19
CA LYS A 263 -8.52 26.17 15.03
C LYS A 263 -9.90 26.47 14.47
N GLY A 264 -10.16 27.70 14.04
CA GLY A 264 -11.45 28.06 13.40
C GLY A 264 -11.68 27.32 12.09
N MET A 265 -10.62 26.98 11.35
CA MET A 265 -10.69 26.11 10.17
C MET A 265 -11.18 24.71 10.56
N CYS A 266 -10.55 24.06 11.55
CA CYS A 266 -10.97 22.74 12.02
C CYS A 266 -12.42 22.77 12.54
N ASP A 267 -12.77 23.77 13.39
CA ASP A 267 -14.12 23.91 13.92
C ASP A 267 -15.15 24.04 12.78
N ARG A 268 -14.86 24.84 11.74
CA ARG A 268 -15.74 24.99 10.58
C ARG A 268 -15.84 23.73 9.72
N LEU A 269 -14.77 22.99 9.55
CA LEU A 269 -14.81 21.68 8.87
C LEU A 269 -15.69 20.69 9.63
N HIS A 270 -15.55 20.61 10.96
CA HIS A 270 -16.40 19.78 11.83
C HIS A 270 -17.88 20.18 11.76
N GLU A 271 -18.20 21.48 11.74
CA GLU A 271 -19.58 21.96 11.53
C GLU A 271 -20.18 21.49 10.20
N MET A 272 -19.34 21.35 9.19
CA MET A 272 -19.74 20.79 7.88
C MET A 272 -19.64 19.26 7.83
N ASN A 273 -19.38 18.58 8.96
CA ASN A 273 -19.19 17.15 9.08
C ASN A 273 -18.03 16.62 8.21
N PHE A 274 -16.91 17.32 8.19
CA PHE A 274 -15.63 16.84 7.71
C PHE A 274 -14.71 16.50 8.89
N HIS A 275 -13.90 15.48 8.71
CA HIS A 275 -12.70 15.24 9.51
C HIS A 275 -11.50 15.79 8.77
N ILE A 276 -10.50 16.25 9.50
CA ILE A 276 -9.28 16.84 8.95
C ILE A 276 -8.04 16.12 9.45
N ILE A 277 -7.27 15.59 8.50
CA ILE A 277 -6.00 14.92 8.74
C ILE A 277 -4.88 15.83 8.26
N ILE A 278 -3.73 15.79 8.92
CA ILE A 278 -2.59 16.63 8.57
C ILE A 278 -1.30 15.82 8.42
N SER A 279 -0.50 16.20 7.43
CA SER A 279 0.83 15.63 7.21
C SER A 279 1.79 16.07 8.31
N ILE A 280 2.49 15.10 8.88
CA ILE A 280 3.60 15.30 9.81
C ILE A 280 4.77 14.41 9.37
N TRP A 281 5.99 14.85 9.62
CA TRP A 281 7.20 14.12 9.24
C TRP A 281 8.06 13.80 10.46
N PRO A 282 8.75 12.64 10.48
CA PRO A 282 9.81 12.40 11.47
C PRO A 282 11.09 13.21 11.17
N ALA A 283 11.05 14.05 10.16
CA ALA A 283 12.11 14.95 9.69
C ALA A 283 11.81 16.39 10.10
N LEU A 284 12.81 17.10 10.61
CA LEU A 284 12.64 18.41 11.23
C LEU A 284 13.55 19.45 10.59
N GLY A 285 12.97 20.59 10.24
CA GLY A 285 13.69 21.74 9.65
C GLY A 285 14.53 22.51 10.66
N PRO A 286 15.71 23.00 10.24
CA PRO A 286 16.70 23.58 11.18
C PRO A 286 16.27 24.90 11.84
N ALA A 287 15.26 25.61 11.33
CA ALA A 287 14.75 26.84 11.94
C ALA A 287 13.68 26.59 13.01
N THR A 288 13.28 25.35 13.23
CA THR A 288 12.16 25.02 14.13
C THR A 288 12.59 24.85 15.59
N PRO A 289 11.74 25.25 16.57
CA PRO A 289 12.01 25.01 17.98
C PRO A 289 12.20 23.54 18.35
N ILE A 290 11.42 22.65 17.72
CA ILE A 290 11.54 21.19 17.93
C ILE A 290 12.90 20.66 17.48
N TYR A 291 13.44 21.13 16.36
CA TYR A 291 14.78 20.75 15.89
C TYR A 291 15.84 21.15 16.92
N ALA A 292 15.78 22.40 17.41
CA ALA A 292 16.73 22.90 18.41
C ALA A 292 16.73 22.06 19.70
N ASP A 293 15.55 21.70 20.20
CA ASP A 293 15.39 20.84 21.38
C ASP A 293 15.88 19.41 21.09
N MET A 294 15.54 18.80 19.96
CA MET A 294 16.02 17.47 19.57
C MET A 294 17.55 17.44 19.44
N GLN A 295 18.13 18.47 18.82
CA GLN A 295 19.60 18.59 18.68
C GLN A 295 20.29 18.73 20.03
N LYS A 296 19.75 19.52 20.93
CA LYS A 296 20.27 19.72 22.29
C LYS A 296 20.36 18.42 23.09
N HIS A 297 19.43 17.49 22.86
CA HIS A 297 19.39 16.19 23.53
C HIS A 297 20.11 15.08 22.75
N GLY A 298 20.64 15.37 21.55
CA GLY A 298 21.33 14.39 20.72
C GLY A 298 20.39 13.36 20.05
N PHE A 299 19.12 13.73 19.81
CA PHE A 299 18.09 12.86 19.25
C PHE A 299 18.00 12.90 17.72
N LEU A 300 18.85 13.70 17.05
CA LEU A 300 18.85 13.79 15.59
C LEU A 300 19.92 12.90 14.96
N TYR A 301 19.56 12.20 13.88
CA TYR A 301 20.52 11.52 13.03
C TYR A 301 21.47 12.52 12.36
N LYS A 302 22.67 12.04 11.97
CA LYS A 302 23.69 12.89 11.35
C LYS A 302 23.36 13.32 9.93
N PRO A 303 22.86 12.44 9.05
CA PRO A 303 22.56 12.79 7.66
C PRO A 303 21.53 13.91 7.58
N VAL A 304 21.69 14.74 6.54
CA VAL A 304 20.78 15.82 6.17
C VAL A 304 19.99 15.35 4.96
N GLY A 305 18.68 15.46 5.00
CA GLY A 305 17.78 15.15 3.91
C GLY A 305 17.82 16.20 2.79
N TRP A 306 17.14 15.92 1.69
CA TRP A 306 17.15 16.72 0.46
C TRP A 306 16.67 18.17 0.61
N ALA A 307 15.79 18.45 1.57
CA ALA A 307 15.31 19.79 1.90
C ALA A 307 16.04 20.45 3.09
N GLY A 308 17.16 19.90 3.55
CA GLY A 308 17.93 20.44 4.66
C GLY A 308 17.48 19.99 6.05
N PHE A 309 16.47 19.18 6.18
CA PHE A 309 15.96 18.62 7.42
C PHE A 309 16.84 17.49 7.96
N LYS A 310 16.62 17.10 9.22
CA LYS A 310 17.17 15.89 9.83
C LYS A 310 16.06 15.06 10.47
N TYR A 311 16.20 13.74 10.35
CA TYR A 311 15.33 12.80 11.05
C TYR A 311 15.70 12.73 12.54
N TYR A 312 14.69 12.57 13.40
CA TYR A 312 14.92 12.25 14.80
C TYR A 312 14.91 10.73 15.02
N ASP A 313 15.52 10.27 16.10
CA ASP A 313 15.59 8.86 16.47
C ASP A 313 14.27 8.39 17.10
N ALA A 314 13.37 7.85 16.30
CA ALA A 314 12.07 7.34 16.74
C ALA A 314 12.16 6.00 17.53
N PHE A 315 13.35 5.41 17.65
CA PHE A 315 13.57 4.28 18.57
C PHE A 315 13.82 4.76 20.01
N ASN A 316 14.02 6.05 20.22
CA ASN A 316 14.26 6.63 21.52
C ASN A 316 12.95 7.14 22.15
N PRO A 317 12.45 6.51 23.24
CA PRO A 317 11.20 6.93 23.89
C PRO A 317 11.17 8.38 24.36
N ALA A 318 12.36 8.93 24.76
CA ALA A 318 12.46 10.33 25.18
C ALA A 318 12.31 11.29 23.99
N ALA A 319 12.81 10.91 22.82
CA ALA A 319 12.63 11.66 21.58
C ALA A 319 11.15 11.64 21.14
N ASN A 320 10.49 10.48 21.16
CA ASN A 320 9.06 10.36 20.85
C ASN A 320 8.19 11.21 21.80
N LYS A 321 8.52 11.21 23.10
CA LYS A 321 7.82 12.05 24.08
C LYS A 321 8.01 13.55 23.80
N LEU A 322 9.20 13.95 23.37
CA LEU A 322 9.48 15.34 22.98
C LEU A 322 8.74 15.71 21.68
N TYR A 323 8.73 14.81 20.70
CA TYR A 323 7.97 14.97 19.46
C TYR A 323 6.47 15.16 19.76
N TRP A 324 5.88 14.29 20.57
CA TRP A 324 4.49 14.41 20.98
C TRP A 324 4.17 15.71 21.69
N LYS A 325 5.06 16.19 22.57
CA LYS A 325 4.88 17.48 23.25
C LYS A 325 4.64 18.62 22.26
N TYR A 326 5.45 18.71 21.20
CA TYR A 326 5.31 19.74 20.17
C TYR A 326 4.07 19.51 19.29
N LEU A 327 3.86 18.29 18.87
CA LEU A 327 2.69 17.89 18.08
C LEU A 327 1.39 18.22 18.81
N LYS A 328 1.28 17.87 20.08
CA LYS A 328 0.11 18.15 20.91
C LYS A 328 -0.16 19.64 21.02
N SER A 329 0.83 20.44 21.37
CA SER A 329 0.63 21.87 21.60
C SER A 329 0.40 22.68 20.32
N GLY A 330 1.09 22.31 19.24
CA GLY A 330 1.06 23.07 17.99
C GLY A 330 -0.05 22.65 17.02
N ILE A 331 -0.36 21.37 16.95
CA ILE A 331 -1.24 20.78 15.95
C ILE A 331 -2.49 20.14 16.57
N TYR A 332 -2.34 19.12 17.44
CA TYR A 332 -3.48 18.39 18.03
C TYR A 332 -4.48 19.34 18.72
N SER A 333 -3.99 20.33 19.46
CA SER A 333 -4.81 21.34 20.15
C SER A 333 -5.67 22.22 19.21
N LYS A 334 -5.47 22.13 17.90
CA LYS A 334 -6.28 22.85 16.90
C LYS A 334 -7.53 22.06 16.46
N GLY A 335 -7.60 20.77 16.82
CA GLY A 335 -8.77 19.94 16.53
C GLY A 335 -8.57 18.96 15.38
N LEU A 336 -7.34 18.61 15.01
CA LEU A 336 -7.03 17.60 14.00
C LEU A 336 -7.55 16.21 14.43
N ASP A 337 -7.97 15.38 13.49
CA ASP A 337 -8.63 14.10 13.75
C ASP A 337 -7.71 12.88 13.48
N GLY A 338 -6.50 13.10 12.96
CA GLY A 338 -5.53 12.05 12.74
C GLY A 338 -4.25 12.56 12.08
N TRP A 339 -3.34 11.65 11.85
CA TRP A 339 -2.00 11.94 11.33
C TRP A 339 -1.77 11.27 9.98
N TRP A 340 -1.09 11.98 9.09
CA TRP A 340 -0.41 11.40 7.95
C TRP A 340 1.10 11.54 8.18
N ILE A 341 1.76 10.41 8.51
CA ILE A 341 3.19 10.40 8.78
C ILE A 341 3.91 10.01 7.51
N ASP A 342 4.41 11.01 6.81
CA ASP A 342 5.17 10.79 5.58
C ASP A 342 6.64 10.49 5.87
N SER A 343 7.32 9.84 4.91
CA SER A 343 8.76 9.52 4.93
C SER A 343 9.21 8.72 6.17
N THR A 344 8.46 7.68 6.50
CA THR A 344 8.74 6.79 7.64
C THR A 344 9.72 5.65 7.32
N GLU A 345 10.31 5.59 6.14
CA GLU A 345 11.39 4.67 5.73
C GLU A 345 12.81 5.08 6.14
N PRO A 346 13.18 6.14 6.72
CA PRO A 346 13.55 7.50 6.33
C PRO A 346 14.36 7.58 5.03
N ASP A 347 14.05 8.53 4.16
CA ASP A 347 14.56 8.66 2.79
C ASP A 347 16.02 9.17 2.64
N VAL A 348 16.74 9.28 3.71
CA VAL A 348 18.19 9.57 3.70
C VAL A 348 19.05 8.35 3.35
N VAL A 349 18.45 7.16 3.28
CA VAL A 349 19.09 5.87 2.97
C VAL A 349 18.46 5.26 1.72
N ASN A 350 18.36 6.05 0.65
CA ASN A 350 17.84 5.57 -0.63
C ASN A 350 16.35 5.13 -0.61
N ALA A 351 15.48 6.08 -0.30
CA ALA A 351 14.03 5.88 -0.25
C ALA A 351 13.37 5.41 -1.56
N MET A 352 14.02 5.59 -2.70
CA MET A 352 13.43 5.27 -4.01
C MET A 352 13.67 3.82 -4.45
N THR A 353 14.57 3.09 -3.79
CA THR A 353 14.83 1.69 -4.08
C THR A 353 15.04 0.91 -2.78
N LYS A 354 14.72 -0.37 -2.80
CA LYS A 354 14.97 -1.28 -1.68
C LYS A 354 16.45 -1.72 -1.57
N GLU A 355 17.31 -1.19 -2.44
CA GLU A 355 18.73 -1.50 -2.46
C GLU A 355 19.50 -0.43 -1.68
N SER A 356 20.02 -0.80 -0.52
CA SER A 356 20.91 0.03 0.28
C SER A 356 22.29 -0.61 0.31
N SER A 357 23.34 0.18 0.01
CA SER A 357 24.70 -0.26 0.16
C SER A 357 25.10 -0.32 1.64
N GLU A 358 26.10 -1.13 1.96
CA GLU A 358 26.72 -1.14 3.29
C GLU A 358 27.20 0.26 3.70
N TYR A 359 27.67 1.05 2.74
CA TYR A 359 28.10 2.43 2.95
C TYR A 359 26.94 3.32 3.43
N GLU A 360 25.79 3.27 2.77
CA GLU A 360 24.60 4.07 3.13
C GLU A 360 24.06 3.68 4.51
N LEU A 361 23.98 2.38 4.79
CA LEU A 361 23.55 1.88 6.10
C LEU A 361 24.49 2.34 7.21
N LYS A 362 25.80 2.33 6.97
CA LYS A 362 26.80 2.85 7.93
C LYS A 362 26.75 4.37 8.11
N LYS A 363 26.36 5.12 7.05
CA LYS A 363 26.25 6.58 7.08
C LYS A 363 25.17 7.06 8.07
N MET A 364 24.06 6.34 8.19
CA MET A 364 23.02 6.64 9.19
C MET A 364 23.53 6.50 10.61
N GLY A 365 24.46 5.61 10.87
CA GLY A 365 25.07 5.41 12.19
C GLY A 365 24.27 4.50 13.10
N SER A 366 24.16 4.88 14.36
CA SER A 366 23.42 4.13 15.38
C SER A 366 22.15 4.90 15.80
N ASN A 367 21.16 4.18 16.20
CA ASN A 367 19.96 4.64 16.88
C ASN A 367 20.01 4.21 18.37
N TYR A 368 18.94 4.48 19.11
CA TYR A 368 18.85 4.14 20.54
C TYR A 368 19.01 2.64 20.84
N LEU A 369 18.60 1.76 19.89
CA LEU A 369 18.63 0.30 20.08
C LEU A 369 19.92 -0.36 19.54
N GLY A 370 20.61 0.27 18.57
CA GLY A 370 21.81 -0.30 17.95
C GLY A 370 22.15 0.34 16.61
N SER A 371 22.69 -0.42 15.65
CA SER A 371 22.98 0.11 14.31
C SER A 371 21.69 0.32 13.52
N TRP A 372 21.73 1.35 12.65
CA TRP A 372 20.65 1.55 11.69
C TRP A 372 20.39 0.31 10.83
N ALA A 373 21.45 -0.35 10.37
CA ALA A 373 21.36 -1.56 9.56
C ALA A 373 20.52 -2.67 10.21
N ARG A 374 20.63 -2.84 11.54
CA ARG A 374 19.90 -3.86 12.29
C ARG A 374 18.41 -3.55 12.39
N TYR A 375 18.01 -2.28 12.44
CA TYR A 375 16.63 -1.86 12.72
C TYR A 375 15.95 -1.12 11.55
N LEU A 376 16.55 -1.15 10.37
CA LEU A 376 16.11 -0.43 9.15
C LEU A 376 14.59 -0.47 8.93
N ASN A 377 13.99 -1.65 9.06
CA ASN A 377 12.58 -1.86 8.73
C ASN A 377 11.60 -1.47 9.85
N ALA A 378 12.05 -1.29 11.08
CA ALA A 378 11.19 -1.11 12.24
C ALA A 378 10.98 0.36 12.67
N PHE A 379 11.47 1.33 11.91
CA PHE A 379 11.38 2.75 12.27
C PHE A 379 9.92 3.22 12.42
N SER A 380 9.08 2.95 11.41
CA SER A 380 7.66 3.31 11.44
C SER A 380 6.89 2.59 12.56
N LEU A 381 7.20 1.32 12.80
CA LEU A 381 6.61 0.56 13.92
C LEU A 381 6.88 1.24 15.26
N SER A 382 8.15 1.58 15.53
CA SER A 382 8.55 2.23 16.81
C SER A 382 7.91 3.60 16.98
N MET A 383 7.85 4.40 15.91
CA MET A 383 7.22 5.72 15.94
C MET A 383 5.72 5.64 16.22
N THR A 384 5.04 4.73 15.50
CA THR A 384 3.58 4.60 15.62
C THR A 384 3.13 3.96 16.93
N ASP A 385 3.93 3.05 17.53
CA ASP A 385 3.65 2.49 18.85
C ASP A 385 3.49 3.62 19.90
N ASP A 386 4.44 4.56 19.95
CA ASP A 386 4.37 5.65 20.90
C ASP A 386 3.31 6.70 20.55
N LEU A 387 3.13 7.06 19.25
CA LEU A 387 2.11 8.04 18.86
C LEU A 387 0.69 7.53 19.13
N TYR A 388 0.41 6.24 18.85
CA TYR A 388 -0.87 5.62 19.17
C TYR A 388 -1.13 5.60 20.69
N LYS A 389 -0.12 5.22 21.48
CA LYS A 389 -0.19 5.25 22.94
C LYS A 389 -0.51 6.65 23.47
N PHE A 390 0.20 7.66 22.99
CA PHE A 390 -0.03 9.05 23.42
C PHE A 390 -1.42 9.55 23.03
N TRP A 391 -1.91 9.17 21.82
CA TRP A 391 -3.28 9.50 21.45
C TRP A 391 -4.31 8.89 22.41
N ARG A 392 -4.14 7.61 22.78
CA ARG A 392 -5.01 6.90 23.73
C ARG A 392 -4.98 7.49 25.13
N GLU A 393 -3.83 8.04 25.54
CA GLU A 393 -3.69 8.76 26.82
C GLU A 393 -4.41 10.11 26.82
N GLU A 394 -4.58 10.76 25.65
CA GLU A 394 -5.24 12.07 25.55
C GLU A 394 -6.76 11.98 25.48
N THR A 395 -7.32 10.95 24.85
CA THR A 395 -8.76 10.88 24.61
C THR A 395 -9.28 9.45 24.46
N SER A 396 -10.49 9.20 25.00
CA SER A 396 -11.32 8.03 24.73
C SER A 396 -12.46 8.34 23.74
N GLU A 397 -12.67 9.61 23.37
CA GLU A 397 -13.82 10.08 22.62
C GLU A 397 -13.60 10.07 21.11
N LYS A 398 -12.33 9.97 20.68
CA LYS A 398 -11.93 9.95 19.27
C LYS A 398 -10.99 8.78 19.02
N ARG A 399 -11.32 7.90 18.07
CA ARG A 399 -10.45 6.82 17.61
C ARG A 399 -9.27 7.38 16.85
N ALA A 400 -8.08 6.85 17.14
CA ALA A 400 -6.87 7.23 16.42
C ALA A 400 -6.93 6.77 14.96
N TYR A 401 -6.38 7.59 14.07
CA TYR A 401 -6.11 7.24 12.68
C TYR A 401 -4.72 7.71 12.29
N ILE A 402 -3.89 6.82 11.77
CA ILE A 402 -2.54 7.11 11.34
C ILE A 402 -2.34 6.56 9.93
N LEU A 403 -2.13 7.45 8.95
CA LEU A 403 -1.66 7.08 7.62
C LEU A 403 -0.13 7.15 7.63
N THR A 404 0.55 6.11 7.16
CA THR A 404 2.03 6.03 7.15
C THR A 404 2.56 5.40 5.87
N ARG A 405 3.67 5.94 5.31
CA ARG A 405 4.24 5.44 4.05
C ARG A 405 4.90 4.07 4.21
N SER A 406 5.47 3.79 5.36
CA SER A 406 6.07 2.48 5.65
C SER A 406 5.26 1.70 6.66
N THR A 407 5.43 0.39 6.62
CA THR A 407 4.86 -0.52 7.62
C THR A 407 5.86 -1.61 7.97
N PHE A 408 5.68 -2.20 9.14
CA PHE A 408 6.38 -3.42 9.50
C PHE A 408 5.46 -4.37 10.28
N SER A 409 5.86 -5.66 10.37
CA SER A 409 5.07 -6.68 11.08
C SER A 409 4.71 -6.23 12.50
N GLY A 410 3.42 -6.27 12.85
CA GLY A 410 2.89 -5.80 14.13
C GLY A 410 2.35 -4.37 14.14
N GLN A 411 2.58 -3.58 13.08
CA GLN A 411 2.17 -2.18 13.07
C GLN A 411 0.64 -1.99 13.01
N GLN A 412 -0.12 -2.99 12.57
CA GLN A 412 -1.60 -2.94 12.56
C GLN A 412 -2.20 -2.59 13.94
N ARG A 413 -1.50 -2.92 15.04
CA ARG A 413 -1.97 -2.62 16.42
C ARG A 413 -2.01 -1.14 16.76
N ASN A 414 -1.37 -0.30 15.95
CA ASN A 414 -1.18 1.13 16.18
C ASN A 414 -2.18 2.01 15.41
N ALA A 415 -3.33 1.49 15.01
CA ALA A 415 -4.33 2.19 14.22
C ALA A 415 -3.77 2.75 12.91
N THR A 416 -2.93 1.98 12.21
CA THR A 416 -2.24 2.42 10.99
C THR A 416 -2.90 1.93 9.71
N THR A 417 -2.92 2.82 8.73
CA THR A 417 -3.15 2.55 7.31
C THR A 417 -1.87 2.84 6.55
N THR A 418 -1.53 2.05 5.53
CA THR A 418 -0.37 2.29 4.67
C THR A 418 -0.82 2.66 3.27
N TRP A 419 -0.07 3.53 2.59
CA TRP A 419 -0.31 3.82 1.17
C TRP A 419 0.92 3.49 0.32
N SER A 420 0.70 3.35 -0.98
CA SER A 420 1.68 2.86 -1.93
C SER A 420 2.80 3.83 -2.31
N GLY A 421 2.94 4.96 -1.59
CA GLY A 421 3.95 5.97 -1.89
C GLY A 421 3.68 6.74 -3.18
N ASP A 422 4.73 7.37 -3.71
CA ASP A 422 4.67 8.32 -4.84
C ASP A 422 4.64 7.58 -6.18
N ILE A 423 3.49 7.02 -6.54
CA ILE A 423 3.31 6.27 -7.80
C ILE A 423 3.09 7.18 -9.00
N GLY A 424 3.54 6.74 -10.18
CA GLY A 424 3.34 7.45 -11.45
C GLY A 424 2.03 7.04 -12.17
N ALA A 425 1.44 7.99 -12.91
CA ALA A 425 0.20 7.75 -13.63
C ALA A 425 0.41 6.93 -14.89
N SER A 426 0.13 5.64 -14.83
CA SER A 426 0.05 4.74 -15.99
C SER A 426 -0.79 3.49 -15.71
N TRP A 427 -1.32 2.88 -16.74
CA TRP A 427 -2.08 1.62 -16.64
C TRP A 427 -1.24 0.48 -16.06
N GLY A 428 0.05 0.43 -16.39
CA GLY A 428 0.97 -0.57 -15.86
C GLY A 428 1.21 -0.42 -14.35
N VAL A 429 1.40 0.80 -13.87
CA VAL A 429 1.52 1.10 -12.44
C VAL A 429 0.21 0.80 -11.72
N TYR A 430 -0.92 1.25 -12.27
CA TYR A 430 -2.23 0.97 -11.70
C TYR A 430 -2.48 -0.53 -11.51
N LYS A 431 -2.20 -1.37 -12.52
CA LYS A 431 -2.38 -2.83 -12.40
C LYS A 431 -1.56 -3.41 -11.26
N LYS A 432 -0.32 -2.96 -11.09
CA LYS A 432 0.56 -3.42 -10.00
C LYS A 432 0.03 -3.07 -8.61
N GLN A 433 -0.75 -1.98 -8.46
CA GLN A 433 -1.32 -1.58 -7.18
C GLN A 433 -2.32 -2.61 -6.64
N ILE A 434 -3.02 -3.33 -7.51
CA ILE A 434 -3.98 -4.36 -7.08
C ILE A 434 -3.23 -5.49 -6.35
N ALA A 435 -2.20 -6.06 -6.99
CA ALA A 435 -1.38 -7.11 -6.39
C ALA A 435 -0.67 -6.65 -5.11
N ALA A 436 -0.16 -5.39 -5.10
CA ALA A 436 0.51 -4.80 -3.95
C ALA A 436 -0.42 -4.65 -2.73
N GLY A 437 -1.63 -4.11 -2.93
CA GLY A 437 -2.64 -3.99 -1.87
C GLY A 437 -3.12 -5.33 -1.35
N LEU A 438 -3.30 -6.33 -2.22
CA LEU A 438 -3.66 -7.69 -1.82
C LEU A 438 -2.59 -8.31 -0.92
N ASN A 439 -1.33 -8.29 -1.33
CA ASN A 439 -0.23 -8.82 -0.53
C ASN A 439 -0.05 -8.07 0.79
N HIS A 440 -0.23 -6.75 0.80
CA HIS A 440 -0.20 -5.96 2.03
C HIS A 440 -1.26 -6.45 3.02
N CYS A 441 -2.52 -6.57 2.60
CA CYS A 441 -3.61 -7.04 3.46
C CYS A 441 -3.42 -8.51 3.89
N MET A 442 -2.89 -9.36 3.01
CA MET A 442 -2.56 -10.76 3.30
C MET A 442 -1.33 -10.93 4.21
N SER A 443 -0.56 -9.86 4.47
CA SER A 443 0.49 -9.83 5.50
C SER A 443 -0.04 -9.66 6.93
N GLY A 444 -1.35 -9.76 7.14
CA GLY A 444 -1.98 -9.55 8.45
C GLY A 444 -2.18 -8.08 8.83
N ILE A 445 -1.87 -7.13 7.93
CA ILE A 445 -2.02 -5.68 8.11
C ILE A 445 -3.22 -5.22 7.28
N PRO A 446 -4.42 -5.02 7.87
CA PRO A 446 -5.69 -5.04 7.15
C PRO A 446 -6.04 -3.76 6.38
N TYR A 447 -5.39 -2.63 6.70
CA TYR A 447 -5.74 -1.33 6.17
C TYR A 447 -4.70 -0.78 5.22
N TRP A 448 -5.12 -0.58 3.98
CA TRP A 448 -4.31 -0.11 2.86
C TRP A 448 -5.09 0.87 2.00
N THR A 449 -4.37 1.76 1.36
CA THR A 449 -4.85 2.68 0.34
C THR A 449 -3.76 2.92 -0.71
N PHE A 450 -4.06 3.70 -1.73
CA PHE A 450 -3.10 4.16 -2.72
C PHE A 450 -3.54 5.54 -3.23
N ASP A 451 -2.66 6.22 -3.95
CA ASP A 451 -2.98 7.51 -4.53
C ASP A 451 -3.88 7.33 -5.75
N ILE A 452 -5.20 7.49 -5.59
CA ILE A 452 -6.13 7.49 -6.71
C ILE A 452 -5.84 8.72 -7.58
N GLY A 453 -5.52 8.46 -8.86
CA GLY A 453 -5.04 9.46 -9.80
C GLY A 453 -3.52 9.54 -9.90
N ALA A 454 -2.79 8.73 -9.13
CA ALA A 454 -1.34 8.70 -8.95
C ALA A 454 -0.75 10.00 -8.39
N PHE A 455 0.39 9.92 -7.70
CA PHE A 455 1.03 11.09 -7.12
C PHE A 455 1.56 12.02 -8.20
N VAL A 456 2.35 11.50 -9.15
CA VAL A 456 2.91 12.25 -10.28
C VAL A 456 2.36 11.75 -11.62
N LEU A 457 2.24 12.66 -12.60
CA LEU A 457 1.65 12.32 -13.89
C LEU A 457 2.65 11.78 -14.90
N GLY A 458 3.82 12.41 -15.00
CA GLY A 458 4.82 12.14 -16.03
C GLY A 458 6.10 11.48 -15.53
N ALA A 459 6.21 11.16 -14.22
CA ALA A 459 7.38 10.56 -13.60
C ALA A 459 7.04 9.24 -12.92
N TYR A 460 8.04 8.51 -12.39
CA TYR A 460 7.89 7.22 -11.69
C TYR A 460 7.06 6.20 -12.48
N ASP A 461 7.41 5.99 -13.75
CA ASP A 461 6.68 5.18 -14.72
C ASP A 461 5.32 5.79 -15.18
N GLY A 462 5.05 7.06 -14.85
CA GLY A 462 3.95 7.85 -15.38
C GLY A 462 4.16 8.27 -16.83
N VAL A 463 3.07 8.57 -17.55
CA VAL A 463 3.10 8.89 -18.99
C VAL A 463 2.36 10.17 -19.38
N PHE A 464 1.64 10.82 -18.44
CA PHE A 464 0.71 11.92 -18.74
C PHE A 464 1.35 13.30 -18.49
N MET A 465 2.13 13.81 -19.44
CA MET A 465 2.76 15.12 -19.33
C MET A 465 1.84 16.32 -19.58
N ASN A 466 0.66 16.08 -20.19
CA ASN A 466 -0.31 17.15 -20.51
C ASN A 466 -1.20 17.53 -19.33
N GLY A 467 -1.00 16.91 -18.18
CA GLY A 467 -1.73 17.21 -16.97
C GLY A 467 -3.12 16.56 -16.90
N GLY A 468 -3.89 16.93 -15.88
CA GLY A 468 -5.17 16.33 -15.56
C GLY A 468 -6.31 16.59 -16.55
N LYS A 469 -6.10 17.45 -17.55
CA LYS A 469 -7.08 17.70 -18.62
C LYS A 469 -6.97 16.73 -19.79
N ASP A 470 -6.00 15.81 -19.78
CA ASP A 470 -5.88 14.75 -20.77
C ASP A 470 -7.01 13.72 -20.58
N PRO A 471 -7.92 13.51 -21.57
CA PRO A 471 -9.02 12.55 -21.41
C PRO A 471 -8.56 11.12 -21.12
N ALA A 472 -7.38 10.70 -21.61
CA ALA A 472 -6.83 9.39 -21.32
C ALA A 472 -6.36 9.27 -19.85
N TYR A 473 -5.88 10.37 -19.24
CA TYR A 473 -5.61 10.43 -17.82
C TYR A 473 -6.92 10.37 -17.00
N GLN A 474 -7.93 11.11 -17.42
CA GLN A 474 -9.23 11.13 -16.74
C GLN A 474 -9.91 9.75 -16.77
N GLU A 475 -9.75 8.98 -17.87
CA GLU A 475 -10.18 7.58 -17.93
C GLU A 475 -9.41 6.73 -16.91
N LEU A 476 -8.08 6.84 -16.84
CA LEU A 476 -7.27 6.14 -15.85
C LEU A 476 -7.71 6.50 -14.42
N TYR A 477 -7.87 7.79 -14.13
CA TYR A 477 -8.36 8.26 -12.82
C TYR A 477 -9.70 7.61 -12.46
N ALA A 478 -10.66 7.59 -13.38
CA ALA A 478 -11.98 7.00 -13.14
C ALA A 478 -11.88 5.50 -12.82
N ARG A 479 -11.00 4.74 -13.50
CA ARG A 479 -10.78 3.32 -13.22
C ARG A 479 -10.04 3.09 -11.91
N MET A 480 -9.06 3.93 -11.57
CA MET A 480 -8.42 3.90 -10.25
C MET A 480 -9.42 4.24 -9.14
N PHE A 481 -10.32 5.18 -9.36
CA PHE A 481 -11.38 5.54 -8.42
C PHE A 481 -12.37 4.38 -8.20
N GLN A 482 -12.74 3.67 -9.25
CA GLN A 482 -13.57 2.47 -9.18
C GLN A 482 -12.92 1.38 -8.31
N PHE A 483 -11.63 1.11 -8.50
CA PHE A 483 -10.88 0.18 -7.67
C PHE A 483 -10.78 0.67 -6.22
N GLY A 484 -10.44 1.93 -6.02
CA GLY A 484 -10.31 2.56 -4.70
C GLY A 484 -11.58 2.51 -3.87
N ALA A 485 -12.77 2.55 -4.51
CA ALA A 485 -14.03 2.39 -3.82
C ALA A 485 -14.20 1.00 -3.16
N PHE A 486 -13.39 0.03 -3.53
CA PHE A 486 -13.31 -1.31 -2.95
C PHE A 486 -11.94 -1.62 -2.30
N SER A 487 -11.15 -0.59 -1.99
CA SER A 487 -10.02 -0.69 -1.06
C SER A 487 -10.48 -0.45 0.38
N PRO A 488 -9.72 -0.90 1.40
CA PRO A 488 -10.08 -0.66 2.79
C PRO A 488 -10.29 0.82 3.11
N ILE A 489 -9.39 1.70 2.63
CA ILE A 489 -9.49 3.17 2.76
C ILE A 489 -9.54 3.78 1.34
N PHE A 490 -10.43 4.74 1.14
CA PHE A 490 -10.80 5.28 -0.16
C PHE A 490 -10.34 6.74 -0.30
N ARG A 491 -9.16 6.97 -0.91
CA ARG A 491 -8.46 8.26 -0.90
C ARG A 491 -7.91 8.67 -2.27
N SER A 492 -8.32 9.84 -2.78
CA SER A 492 -7.64 10.49 -3.89
C SER A 492 -6.51 11.39 -3.41
N HIS A 493 -5.37 11.34 -4.10
CA HIS A 493 -4.21 12.15 -3.79
C HIS A 493 -3.31 12.32 -5.01
N GLY A 494 -2.55 13.42 -5.05
CA GLY A 494 -1.48 13.63 -6.03
C GLY A 494 -1.03 15.07 -6.13
N SER A 495 0.10 15.24 -6.81
CA SER A 495 0.70 16.52 -7.19
C SER A 495 0.33 16.95 -8.61
N GLU A 496 0.90 18.04 -9.08
CA GLU A 496 0.90 18.54 -10.47
C GLU A 496 -0.47 18.97 -11.04
N THR A 497 -1.58 18.35 -10.62
CA THR A 497 -2.92 18.67 -11.08
C THR A 497 -3.95 18.37 -9.98
N PRO A 498 -5.07 19.12 -9.91
CA PRO A 498 -6.15 18.83 -8.99
C PRO A 498 -6.72 17.41 -9.14
N ARG A 499 -7.07 16.77 -8.01
CA ARG A 499 -7.68 15.43 -7.97
C ARG A 499 -9.15 15.47 -7.55
N GLU A 500 -9.72 16.67 -7.41
CA GLU A 500 -11.11 16.86 -7.08
C GLU A 500 -12.01 16.27 -8.19
N ILE A 501 -13.06 15.58 -7.81
CA ILE A 501 -13.93 14.81 -8.72
C ILE A 501 -14.43 15.65 -9.90
N TRP A 502 -14.79 16.92 -9.67
CA TRP A 502 -15.31 17.82 -10.72
C TRP A 502 -14.28 18.24 -11.79
N GLU A 503 -13.01 17.89 -11.63
CA GLU A 503 -11.98 18.17 -12.64
C GLU A 503 -11.86 17.06 -13.69
N MET A 504 -12.58 15.93 -13.53
CA MET A 504 -12.45 14.72 -14.34
C MET A 504 -13.32 14.72 -15.62
N GLY A 505 -13.65 15.89 -16.15
CA GLY A 505 -14.29 16.04 -17.46
C GLY A 505 -15.55 15.21 -17.64
N GLU A 506 -15.62 14.41 -18.71
CA GLU A 506 -16.77 13.55 -19.01
C GLU A 506 -16.94 12.37 -18.04
N PHE A 507 -15.96 12.09 -17.19
CA PHE A 507 -15.99 10.98 -16.25
C PHE A 507 -16.56 11.36 -14.86
N VAL A 508 -16.95 12.60 -14.65
CA VAL A 508 -17.48 13.09 -13.34
C VAL A 508 -18.68 12.29 -12.87
N GLU A 509 -19.70 12.11 -13.71
CA GLU A 509 -20.93 11.37 -13.34
C GLU A 509 -20.67 9.89 -13.05
N PRO A 510 -19.89 9.15 -13.87
CA PRO A 510 -19.43 7.80 -13.52
C PRO A 510 -18.72 7.71 -12.16
N ILE A 511 -17.85 8.68 -11.84
CA ILE A 511 -17.11 8.72 -10.57
C ILE A 511 -18.07 8.94 -9.39
N ILE A 512 -18.98 9.93 -9.48
CA ILE A 512 -19.98 10.21 -8.44
C ILE A 512 -20.89 8.99 -8.21
N LYS A 513 -21.23 8.25 -9.26
CA LYS A 513 -22.02 7.02 -9.15
C LYS A 513 -21.31 5.96 -8.29
N ILE A 514 -20.02 5.77 -8.49
CA ILE A 514 -19.22 4.80 -7.72
C ILE A 514 -18.99 5.27 -6.28
N ASP A 515 -18.79 6.56 -6.07
CA ASP A 515 -18.72 7.16 -4.74
C ASP A 515 -20.02 6.91 -3.95
N ASN A 516 -21.18 7.17 -4.56
CA ASN A 516 -22.47 6.83 -3.98
C ASN A 516 -22.63 5.33 -3.67
N LEU A 517 -22.07 4.44 -4.49
CA LEU A 517 -22.09 3.01 -4.20
C LEU A 517 -21.30 2.69 -2.92
N ARG A 518 -20.12 3.29 -2.74
CA ARG A 518 -19.32 3.15 -1.50
C ARG A 518 -20.15 3.54 -0.28
N TYR A 519 -20.84 4.67 -0.33
CA TYR A 519 -21.67 5.16 0.77
C TYR A 519 -22.92 4.31 1.00
N ARG A 520 -23.54 3.78 -0.03
CA ARG A 520 -24.64 2.80 0.13
C ARG A 520 -24.19 1.48 0.73
N LEU A 521 -22.94 1.08 0.49
CA LEU A 521 -22.33 -0.11 1.10
C LEU A 521 -21.80 0.14 2.53
N MET A 522 -21.96 1.33 3.11
CA MET A 522 -21.40 1.66 4.42
C MET A 522 -21.84 0.70 5.55
N PRO A 523 -23.10 0.23 5.63
CA PRO A 523 -23.48 -0.77 6.63
C PRO A 523 -22.71 -2.09 6.46
N TYR A 524 -22.45 -2.53 5.24
CA TYR A 524 -21.62 -3.68 4.94
C TYR A 524 -20.16 -3.44 5.33
N ILE A 525 -19.58 -2.32 4.90
CA ILE A 525 -18.16 -1.98 5.12
C ILE A 525 -17.85 -1.82 6.60
N TYR A 526 -18.70 -1.10 7.34
CA TYR A 526 -18.49 -0.87 8.78
C TYR A 526 -18.61 -2.15 9.61
N SER A 527 -19.50 -3.06 9.21
CA SER A 527 -19.60 -4.40 9.82
C SER A 527 -18.35 -5.24 9.53
N LEU A 528 -17.76 -5.14 8.32
CA LEU A 528 -16.48 -5.79 8.02
C LEU A 528 -15.33 -5.19 8.83
N ALA A 529 -15.33 -3.87 9.05
CA ALA A 529 -14.32 -3.19 9.86
C ALA A 529 -14.37 -3.66 11.33
N TRP A 530 -15.57 -3.89 11.88
CA TRP A 530 -15.71 -4.52 13.19
C TRP A 530 -15.11 -5.94 13.19
N LYS A 531 -15.37 -6.75 12.16
CA LYS A 531 -14.78 -8.09 12.04
C LYS A 531 -13.25 -8.08 11.96
N VAL A 532 -12.65 -7.03 11.39
CA VAL A 532 -11.18 -6.87 11.40
C VAL A 532 -10.65 -6.83 12.83
N THR A 533 -11.35 -6.15 13.74
CA THR A 533 -10.94 -5.99 15.14
C THR A 533 -11.36 -7.18 16.00
N ASP A 534 -12.56 -7.72 15.79
CA ASP A 534 -13.14 -8.81 16.59
C ASP A 534 -12.60 -10.19 16.17
N ASP A 535 -12.69 -10.50 14.87
CA ASP A 535 -12.40 -11.81 14.27
C ASP A 535 -11.05 -11.88 13.53
N ASP A 536 -10.21 -10.84 13.61
CA ASP A 536 -8.96 -10.72 12.82
C ASP A 536 -9.16 -10.82 11.30
N TYR A 537 -10.34 -10.44 10.80
CA TYR A 537 -10.74 -10.57 9.41
C TYR A 537 -9.91 -9.67 8.46
N THR A 538 -9.85 -10.05 7.19
CA THR A 538 -9.21 -9.25 6.11
C THR A 538 -10.28 -8.79 5.12
N ILE A 539 -10.45 -7.47 4.90
CA ILE A 539 -11.50 -6.91 4.03
C ILE A 539 -11.18 -7.11 2.55
N MET A 540 -9.96 -6.75 2.12
CA MET A 540 -9.46 -6.91 0.76
C MET A 540 -8.65 -8.19 0.69
N ARG A 541 -9.19 -9.22 -0.01
CA ARG A 541 -8.76 -10.62 0.09
C ARG A 541 -8.34 -11.15 -1.28
N GLY A 542 -7.14 -11.68 -1.38
CA GLY A 542 -6.77 -12.47 -2.57
C GLY A 542 -7.67 -13.70 -2.73
N LEU A 543 -8.02 -14.05 -3.97
CA LEU A 543 -8.93 -15.19 -4.23
C LEU A 543 -8.51 -16.51 -3.55
N PRO A 544 -7.21 -16.84 -3.37
CA PRO A 544 -6.80 -18.05 -2.65
C PRO A 544 -7.28 -18.13 -1.20
N MET A 545 -7.57 -17.00 -0.54
CA MET A 545 -8.07 -16.99 0.83
C MET A 545 -9.46 -17.66 0.95
N ASP A 546 -10.30 -17.48 -0.07
CA ASP A 546 -11.67 -18.00 -0.10
C ASP A 546 -11.83 -19.23 -1.01
N PHE A 547 -10.87 -19.48 -1.92
CA PHE A 547 -10.94 -20.53 -2.93
C PHE A 547 -9.63 -21.32 -3.04
N SER A 548 -9.07 -21.73 -1.90
CA SER A 548 -7.78 -22.46 -1.82
C SER A 548 -7.76 -23.81 -2.54
N ALA A 549 -8.93 -24.42 -2.80
CA ALA A 549 -9.05 -25.65 -3.58
C ALA A 549 -9.07 -25.41 -5.11
N ASP A 550 -9.08 -24.16 -5.56
CA ASP A 550 -9.07 -23.79 -6.97
C ASP A 550 -7.73 -23.16 -7.36
N GLU A 551 -6.76 -24.00 -7.76
CA GLU A 551 -5.39 -23.57 -8.09
C GLU A 551 -5.32 -22.45 -9.15
N LYS A 552 -6.34 -22.31 -10.02
CA LYS A 552 -6.39 -21.21 -10.98
C LYS A 552 -6.43 -19.84 -10.31
N THR A 553 -6.97 -19.76 -9.08
CA THR A 553 -7.02 -18.52 -8.31
C THR A 553 -5.65 -18.06 -7.80
N PHE A 554 -4.65 -18.96 -7.73
CA PHE A 554 -3.33 -18.66 -7.13
C PHE A 554 -2.52 -17.62 -7.89
N SER A 555 -2.81 -17.39 -9.15
CA SER A 555 -2.09 -16.45 -10.02
C SER A 555 -2.94 -15.28 -10.54
N ILE A 556 -4.21 -15.19 -10.15
CA ILE A 556 -5.09 -14.08 -10.56
C ILE A 556 -4.76 -12.85 -9.71
N ASP A 557 -4.14 -11.85 -10.34
CA ASP A 557 -3.58 -10.65 -9.72
C ASP A 557 -4.48 -9.39 -9.81
N ASP A 558 -5.63 -9.51 -10.50
CA ASP A 558 -6.51 -8.38 -10.82
C ASP A 558 -8.00 -8.66 -10.56
N GLN A 559 -8.29 -9.70 -9.74
CA GLN A 559 -9.60 -10.00 -9.17
C GLN A 559 -9.42 -10.35 -7.69
N PHE A 560 -10.35 -9.90 -6.83
CA PHE A 560 -10.25 -10.14 -5.40
C PHE A 560 -11.63 -10.13 -4.73
N MET A 561 -11.71 -10.67 -3.51
CA MET A 561 -12.91 -10.54 -2.68
C MET A 561 -12.83 -9.28 -1.81
N PHE A 562 -13.92 -8.52 -1.77
CA PHE A 562 -14.15 -7.43 -0.82
C PHE A 562 -15.17 -7.90 0.21
N GLY A 563 -14.66 -8.32 1.35
CA GLY A 563 -15.42 -9.10 2.32
C GLY A 563 -15.81 -10.49 1.78
N PRO A 564 -16.74 -11.20 2.40
CA PRO A 564 -17.10 -12.58 2.06
C PRO A 564 -17.98 -12.71 0.80
N SER A 565 -18.51 -11.60 0.30
CA SER A 565 -19.63 -11.59 -0.64
C SER A 565 -19.33 -11.06 -2.02
N ILE A 566 -18.48 -10.02 -2.14
CA ILE A 566 -18.32 -9.22 -3.35
C ILE A 566 -16.97 -9.54 -4.01
N MET A 567 -16.98 -10.16 -5.18
CA MET A 567 -15.79 -10.27 -6.03
C MET A 567 -15.69 -9.03 -6.90
N VAL A 568 -14.57 -8.33 -6.79
CA VAL A 568 -14.26 -7.10 -7.52
C VAL A 568 -13.30 -7.42 -8.66
N CYS A 569 -13.61 -6.93 -9.86
CA CYS A 569 -12.83 -7.19 -11.06
C CYS A 569 -12.44 -5.86 -11.74
N PRO A 570 -11.42 -5.14 -11.24
CA PRO A 570 -10.98 -3.85 -11.79
C PRO A 570 -10.64 -3.92 -13.27
N VAL A 571 -10.96 -2.87 -14.01
CA VAL A 571 -10.57 -2.72 -15.42
C VAL A 571 -9.16 -2.13 -15.47
N THR A 572 -8.20 -2.90 -15.95
CA THR A 572 -6.76 -2.57 -15.90
C THR A 572 -6.18 -2.12 -17.24
N GLU A 573 -7.05 -1.86 -18.24
CA GLU A 573 -6.67 -1.39 -19.57
C GLU A 573 -7.57 -0.24 -20.01
N TYR A 574 -7.01 0.69 -20.83
CA TYR A 574 -7.80 1.75 -21.45
C TYR A 574 -8.81 1.22 -22.46
N MET A 575 -9.98 1.86 -22.55
CA MET A 575 -11.06 1.47 -23.45
C MET A 575 -11.61 2.64 -24.29
N TYR A 576 -11.38 3.90 -23.87
CA TYR A 576 -11.94 5.09 -24.49
C TYR A 576 -10.87 5.94 -25.17
N HIS A 577 -9.77 6.22 -24.46
CA HIS A 577 -8.72 7.12 -24.93
C HIS A 577 -7.37 6.41 -24.94
N HIS A 578 -6.60 6.56 -26.00
CA HIS A 578 -5.26 5.99 -26.06
C HIS A 578 -4.33 6.80 -25.14
N PRO A 579 -3.71 6.19 -24.14
CA PRO A 579 -2.77 6.90 -23.29
C PRO A 579 -1.49 7.25 -24.06
N PRO A 580 -0.74 8.26 -23.62
CA PRO A 580 0.62 8.46 -24.10
C PRO A 580 1.46 7.21 -23.89
N GLU A 581 2.27 6.85 -24.87
CA GLU A 581 3.19 5.72 -24.73
C GLU A 581 4.48 6.12 -23.99
N ARG A 582 5.11 5.15 -23.35
CA ARG A 582 6.37 5.37 -22.64
C ARG A 582 7.50 5.65 -23.62
N SER A 583 8.40 6.56 -23.25
CA SER A 583 9.66 6.77 -23.97
C SER A 583 10.55 5.51 -23.86
N GLU A 584 11.30 5.20 -24.90
CA GLU A 584 12.27 4.10 -24.96
C GLU A 584 13.67 4.61 -24.61
N LEU A 585 14.47 3.79 -23.91
CA LEU A 585 15.89 4.11 -23.66
C LEU A 585 16.61 4.22 -24.99
N VAL A 586 17.38 5.30 -25.19
CA VAL A 586 18.14 5.46 -26.44
C VAL A 586 19.23 4.41 -26.52
N SER A 587 19.09 3.48 -27.46
CA SER A 587 19.99 2.35 -27.63
C SER A 587 21.39 2.78 -28.13
N PRO A 588 22.46 2.04 -27.76
CA PRO A 588 23.84 2.32 -28.21
C PRO A 588 24.01 2.45 -29.72
N GLU A 589 23.21 1.77 -30.50
CA GLU A 589 23.28 1.76 -31.98
C GLU A 589 22.97 3.10 -32.65
N PHE A 590 22.35 4.02 -31.90
CA PHE A 590 22.06 5.38 -32.38
C PHE A 590 23.21 6.36 -32.17
N PHE A 591 24.28 5.93 -31.49
CA PHE A 591 25.40 6.82 -31.17
C PHE A 591 26.71 6.41 -31.82
N LYS A 592 27.48 7.44 -32.25
CA LYS A 592 28.88 7.31 -32.69
C LYS A 592 29.72 8.46 -32.14
N THR A 593 30.96 8.18 -31.79
CA THR A 593 31.95 9.22 -31.51
C THR A 593 32.28 9.99 -32.79
N ASP A 594 32.92 11.16 -32.66
CA ASP A 594 33.40 11.95 -33.82
C ASP A 594 34.39 11.15 -34.71
N ASN A 595 35.05 10.10 -34.16
CA ASN A 595 35.95 9.19 -34.87
C ASN A 595 35.26 7.94 -35.39
N GLY A 596 33.91 7.87 -35.38
CA GLY A 596 33.11 6.77 -35.94
C GLY A 596 33.01 5.50 -35.08
N LYS A 597 33.57 5.47 -33.85
CA LYS A 597 33.40 4.34 -32.94
C LYS A 597 31.99 4.36 -32.36
N PRO A 598 31.35 3.19 -32.11
CA PRO A 598 30.05 3.11 -31.44
C PRO A 598 30.10 3.76 -30.05
N GLY A 599 29.03 4.51 -29.67
CA GLY A 599 28.88 5.16 -28.38
C GLY A 599 29.25 6.67 -28.39
N LEU A 600 29.32 7.25 -27.20
CA LEU A 600 29.60 8.66 -26.96
C LEU A 600 30.92 8.82 -26.18
N LEU A 601 31.68 9.84 -26.50
CA LEU A 601 32.87 10.23 -25.73
C LEU A 601 32.40 10.85 -24.42
N ALA A 602 32.58 10.16 -23.30
CA ALA A 602 32.21 10.60 -21.96
C ALA A 602 33.45 11.18 -21.24
N LYS A 603 33.32 12.38 -20.71
CA LYS A 603 34.31 13.03 -19.84
C LYS A 603 33.71 13.21 -18.44
N TYR A 604 34.38 12.60 -17.46
CA TYR A 604 34.01 12.67 -16.05
C TYR A 604 34.93 13.64 -15.32
N TYR A 605 34.34 14.58 -14.61
CA TYR A 605 35.06 15.61 -13.87
C TYR A 605 34.83 15.48 -12.37
N LYS A 606 35.83 15.73 -11.55
CA LYS A 606 35.74 15.74 -10.06
C LYS A 606 35.12 17.01 -9.48
N ASP A 607 34.70 17.93 -10.31
CA ASP A 607 34.07 19.18 -9.93
C ASP A 607 32.94 19.54 -10.92
N ASN A 608 31.97 20.32 -10.46
CA ASN A 608 30.83 20.75 -11.28
C ASN A 608 31.19 21.86 -12.31
N LYS A 609 32.39 22.47 -12.20
CA LYS A 609 32.91 23.49 -13.12
C LYS A 609 33.66 22.87 -14.29
N ARG A 610 33.81 21.55 -14.37
CA ARG A 610 34.57 20.80 -15.41
C ARG A 610 36.03 21.20 -15.50
N THR A 611 36.65 21.55 -14.36
CA THR A 611 38.07 21.99 -14.31
C THR A 611 38.99 20.77 -14.17
N TYR A 612 38.62 19.76 -13.41
CA TYR A 612 39.47 18.60 -13.10
C TYR A 612 38.94 17.33 -13.77
N LEU A 613 39.44 17.04 -14.98
CA LEU A 613 39.13 15.82 -15.71
C LEU A 613 39.67 14.60 -14.93
N SER A 614 38.76 13.67 -14.57
CA SER A 614 39.08 12.46 -13.84
C SER A 614 39.24 11.25 -14.75
N LYS A 615 38.38 11.14 -15.74
CA LYS A 615 38.35 10.03 -16.68
C LYS A 615 37.74 10.44 -18.02
N GLU A 616 38.29 9.84 -19.08
CA GLU A 616 37.73 9.88 -20.42
C GLU A 616 37.53 8.45 -20.91
N GLN A 617 36.36 8.14 -21.43
CA GLN A 617 36.02 6.80 -21.94
C GLN A 617 34.92 6.91 -23.01
N ILE A 618 34.63 5.80 -23.71
CA ILE A 618 33.47 5.70 -24.59
C ILE A 618 32.36 4.98 -23.80
N ASP A 619 31.25 5.67 -23.56
CA ASP A 619 30.06 5.06 -23.04
C ASP A 619 29.16 4.60 -24.19
N PRO A 620 28.60 3.39 -24.14
CA PRO A 620 27.76 2.88 -25.23
C PRO A 620 26.48 3.70 -25.43
N ASN A 621 25.87 4.13 -24.32
CA ASN A 621 24.71 5.03 -24.24
C ASN A 621 24.73 5.81 -22.92
N ILE A 622 23.68 6.53 -22.62
CA ILE A 622 23.55 7.28 -21.36
C ILE A 622 22.53 6.54 -20.49
N ASP A 623 23.03 5.63 -19.65
CA ASP A 623 22.25 4.81 -18.70
C ASP A 623 23.04 4.60 -17.42
N ILE A 624 23.15 5.68 -16.62
CA ILE A 624 23.86 5.70 -15.34
C ILE A 624 22.88 5.58 -14.20
N PHE A 625 23.20 4.68 -13.28
CA PHE A 625 22.42 4.44 -12.08
C PHE A 625 23.36 4.05 -10.92
N TRP A 626 23.85 5.04 -10.18
CA TRP A 626 24.80 4.86 -9.10
C TRP A 626 24.14 5.04 -7.73
N TYR A 627 23.35 4.07 -7.33
CA TYR A 627 22.78 4.06 -5.98
C TYR A 627 23.73 3.47 -4.94
N THR A 628 24.57 2.52 -5.32
CA THR A 628 25.39 1.70 -4.43
C THR A 628 26.86 1.77 -4.79
N GLY A 629 27.43 2.94 -4.70
CA GLY A 629 28.84 3.14 -4.97
C GLY A 629 29.11 3.79 -6.32
N ARG A 630 29.60 4.98 -6.25
CA ARG A 630 30.12 5.70 -7.41
C ARG A 630 31.48 5.15 -7.77
N PRO A 631 31.83 5.13 -9.06
CA PRO A 631 33.20 4.82 -9.46
C PRO A 631 34.19 5.82 -8.82
N ASP A 632 35.43 5.37 -8.57
CA ASP A 632 36.49 6.22 -7.98
C ASP A 632 36.77 7.51 -8.76
N TYR A 633 36.39 7.54 -10.04
CA TYR A 633 36.54 8.73 -10.88
C TYR A 633 35.39 9.74 -10.74
N ALA A 634 34.33 9.42 -10.01
CA ALA A 634 33.25 10.34 -9.63
C ALA A 634 33.30 10.58 -8.12
N THR A 635 33.44 11.83 -7.69
CA THR A 635 33.51 12.14 -6.24
C THR A 635 32.13 12.05 -5.58
N ASP A 636 32.13 11.89 -4.26
CA ASP A 636 30.88 11.70 -3.48
C ASP A 636 30.01 12.98 -3.39
N SER A 637 30.55 14.15 -3.69
CA SER A 637 29.87 15.41 -3.41
C SER A 637 29.63 16.32 -4.59
N MET A 638 30.57 16.42 -5.53
CA MET A 638 30.44 17.28 -6.71
C MET A 638 31.14 16.63 -7.91
N TYR A 639 30.43 16.49 -9.02
CA TYR A 639 31.01 16.04 -10.27
C TYR A 639 30.21 16.59 -11.45
N ALA A 640 30.84 16.57 -12.63
CA ALA A 640 30.14 16.83 -13.88
C ALA A 640 30.47 15.73 -14.89
N ILE A 641 29.55 15.48 -15.79
CA ILE A 641 29.78 14.57 -16.93
C ILE A 641 29.38 15.28 -18.22
N THR A 642 30.19 15.11 -19.28
CA THR A 642 29.85 15.54 -20.63
C THR A 642 29.91 14.33 -21.54
N TRP A 643 28.82 14.00 -22.22
CA TRP A 643 28.81 13.04 -23.34
C TRP A 643 28.78 13.79 -24.65
N LYS A 644 29.66 13.44 -25.58
CA LYS A 644 29.74 14.06 -26.88
C LYS A 644 29.88 13.02 -28.00
N GLY A 645 29.21 13.28 -29.13
CA GLY A 645 29.27 12.43 -30.32
C GLY A 645 28.24 12.81 -31.37
N LYS A 646 27.85 11.82 -32.14
CA LYS A 646 26.83 11.91 -33.19
C LYS A 646 25.62 11.06 -32.76
N LEU A 647 24.43 11.61 -32.94
CA LEU A 647 23.16 10.89 -32.90
C LEU A 647 22.72 10.62 -34.35
N ILE A 648 22.33 9.38 -34.63
CA ILE A 648 21.89 8.93 -35.97
C ILE A 648 20.55 8.22 -35.83
N PRO A 649 19.41 8.93 -35.99
CA PRO A 649 18.10 8.30 -35.92
C PRO A 649 17.84 7.36 -37.10
N LYS A 650 17.02 6.34 -36.87
CA LYS A 650 16.57 5.41 -37.92
C LYS A 650 15.23 5.79 -38.54
N GLU A 651 14.52 6.76 -37.95
CA GLU A 651 13.22 7.21 -38.43
C GLU A 651 13.26 8.71 -38.74
N THR A 652 12.53 9.11 -39.80
CA THR A 652 12.32 10.53 -40.10
C THR A 652 11.02 11.02 -39.48
N GLY A 653 11.09 12.11 -38.71
CA GLY A 653 9.91 12.73 -38.13
C GLY A 653 10.17 13.29 -36.74
N LYS A 654 9.08 13.43 -36.00
CA LYS A 654 9.05 13.99 -34.64
C LYS A 654 9.71 13.05 -33.63
N HIS A 655 10.73 13.54 -32.94
CA HIS A 655 11.38 12.87 -31.82
C HIS A 655 11.25 13.76 -30.58
N GLN A 656 11.16 13.16 -29.38
CA GLN A 656 11.16 13.92 -28.14
C GLN A 656 12.07 13.24 -27.12
N PHE A 657 13.10 13.95 -26.65
CA PHE A 657 14.01 13.45 -25.63
C PHE A 657 13.40 13.58 -24.25
N HIS A 658 13.71 12.59 -23.42
CA HIS A 658 13.29 12.47 -22.04
C HIS A 658 14.49 12.09 -21.17
N LEU A 659 14.77 12.87 -20.14
CA LEU A 659 15.87 12.66 -19.18
C LEU A 659 15.32 12.28 -17.82
N VAL A 660 15.81 11.18 -17.29
CA VAL A 660 15.57 10.75 -15.91
C VAL A 660 16.82 11.03 -15.09
N SER A 661 16.79 12.08 -14.27
CA SER A 661 17.94 12.52 -13.47
C SER A 661 17.50 13.46 -12.35
N TYR A 662 18.23 13.44 -11.24
CA TYR A 662 18.06 14.38 -10.13
C TYR A 662 18.89 15.66 -10.27
N ASP A 663 19.83 15.68 -11.21
CA ASP A 663 20.84 16.73 -11.34
C ASP A 663 20.50 17.74 -12.46
N PRO A 664 21.00 18.99 -12.40
CA PRO A 664 20.93 19.93 -13.50
C PRO A 664 21.54 19.35 -14.77
N LYS A 665 20.84 19.49 -15.91
CA LYS A 665 21.25 18.90 -17.20
C LYS A 665 20.78 19.70 -18.38
N ARG A 666 21.47 19.50 -19.53
CA ARG A 666 21.05 20.05 -20.82
C ARG A 666 21.44 19.16 -21.98
N ILE A 667 20.57 19.10 -22.97
CA ILE A 667 20.84 18.46 -24.27
C ILE A 667 21.11 19.56 -25.29
N ILE A 668 22.22 19.44 -26.02
CA ILE A 668 22.59 20.32 -27.12
C ILE A 668 22.60 19.48 -28.40
N LEU A 669 21.80 19.88 -29.37
CA LEU A 669 21.69 19.22 -30.66
C LEU A 669 22.07 20.19 -31.78
N ASN A 670 23.12 19.86 -32.55
CA ASN A 670 23.73 20.76 -33.59
C ASN A 670 24.09 22.17 -33.10
N GLY A 671 24.39 22.34 -31.83
CA GLY A 671 24.72 23.60 -31.17
C GLY A 671 23.58 24.30 -30.48
N ASP A 672 22.34 23.88 -30.69
CA ASP A 672 21.17 24.47 -30.07
C ASP A 672 20.79 23.68 -28.79
N THR A 673 20.58 24.35 -27.67
CA THR A 673 20.10 23.75 -26.42
C THR A 673 18.61 23.50 -26.52
N LEU A 674 18.19 22.24 -26.32
CA LEU A 674 16.78 21.87 -26.31
C LEU A 674 16.07 22.44 -25.08
N LYS A 675 14.87 22.99 -25.31
CA LYS A 675 14.04 23.58 -24.27
C LYS A 675 13.33 22.49 -23.49
N ILE A 676 13.30 22.64 -22.16
CA ILE A 676 12.51 21.78 -21.29
C ILE A 676 11.06 22.22 -21.35
N VAL A 677 10.14 21.29 -21.61
CA VAL A 677 8.68 21.55 -21.66
C VAL A 677 7.92 20.95 -20.47
N TYR A 678 8.54 20.00 -19.78
CA TYR A 678 8.02 19.42 -18.54
C TYR A 678 9.19 19.11 -17.61
N THR A 679 9.03 19.39 -16.33
CA THR A 679 10.02 19.10 -15.30
C THR A 679 9.34 18.62 -14.03
N SER A 680 9.83 17.49 -13.53
CA SER A 680 9.61 16.90 -12.23
C SER A 680 10.93 16.23 -11.84
N VAL A 681 10.94 15.06 -11.26
CA VAL A 681 12.14 14.17 -11.16
C VAL A 681 12.59 13.66 -12.53
N GLU A 682 11.78 13.84 -13.56
CA GLU A 682 12.06 13.56 -14.98
C GLU A 682 11.84 14.83 -15.79
N GLN A 683 12.56 14.98 -16.90
CA GLN A 683 12.46 16.15 -17.76
C GLN A 683 12.22 15.75 -19.21
N TYR A 684 11.21 16.35 -19.82
CA TYR A 684 10.93 16.19 -21.25
C TYR A 684 11.35 17.46 -22.00
N MET A 685 12.06 17.24 -23.12
CA MET A 685 12.50 18.32 -24.01
C MET A 685 11.39 18.63 -25.02
N GLU A 686 11.45 19.84 -25.61
CA GLU A 686 10.62 20.13 -26.77
C GLU A 686 10.88 19.13 -27.89
N PRO A 687 9.84 18.72 -28.64
CA PRO A 687 10.03 17.81 -29.77
C PRO A 687 10.88 18.43 -30.89
N VAL A 688 11.71 17.60 -31.50
CA VAL A 688 12.55 17.99 -32.66
C VAL A 688 12.24 17.12 -33.86
N ILE A 689 12.44 17.64 -35.08
CA ILE A 689 12.30 16.86 -36.31
C ILE A 689 13.67 16.33 -36.71
N LEU A 690 13.81 15.02 -36.77
CA LEU A 690 15.04 14.36 -37.19
C LEU A 690 14.82 13.59 -38.49
N GLU A 691 15.89 13.40 -39.27
CA GLU A 691 15.90 12.64 -40.53
C GLU A 691 16.67 11.34 -40.36
N ALA A 692 16.09 10.22 -40.80
CA ALA A 692 16.70 8.90 -40.73
C ALA A 692 18.07 8.88 -41.42
N GLY A 693 19.08 8.33 -40.75
CA GLY A 693 20.44 8.19 -41.25
C GLY A 693 21.30 9.48 -41.26
N LYS A 694 20.71 10.62 -40.91
CA LYS A 694 21.45 11.90 -40.81
C LYS A 694 22.16 12.00 -39.46
N GLU A 695 23.41 12.48 -39.50
CA GLU A 695 24.20 12.68 -38.30
C GLU A 695 23.91 14.05 -37.67
N TYR A 696 23.60 14.05 -36.36
CA TYR A 696 23.40 15.24 -35.56
C TYR A 696 24.48 15.34 -34.49
N ASN A 697 25.14 16.50 -34.36
CA ASN A 697 26.04 16.72 -33.24
C ASN A 697 25.26 16.69 -31.94
N PHE A 698 25.57 15.73 -31.07
CA PHE A 698 24.90 15.51 -29.81
C PHE A 698 25.83 15.76 -28.63
N VAL A 699 25.39 16.59 -27.69
CA VAL A 699 26.07 16.78 -26.41
C VAL A 699 25.02 16.71 -25.30
N LEU A 700 25.29 15.91 -24.26
CA LEU A 700 24.57 15.97 -23.01
C LEU A 700 25.53 16.35 -21.89
N GLU A 701 25.13 17.30 -21.08
CA GLU A 701 25.89 17.75 -19.93
C GLU A 701 25.06 17.64 -18.65
N THR A 702 25.67 17.15 -17.59
CA THR A 702 25.09 17.11 -16.24
C THR A 702 26.09 17.57 -15.19
N GLU A 703 25.56 18.07 -14.09
CA GLU A 703 26.30 18.53 -12.92
C GLU A 703 25.65 17.97 -11.66
N ASN A 704 26.43 17.37 -10.76
CA ASN A 704 25.93 16.94 -9.46
C ASN A 704 26.46 17.90 -8.37
N ASN A 705 25.55 18.41 -7.56
CA ASN A 705 25.83 19.30 -6.45
C ASN A 705 25.46 18.66 -5.08
N SER A 706 25.11 17.39 -5.05
CA SER A 706 24.63 16.69 -3.85
C SER A 706 25.43 15.41 -3.58
N THR A 707 25.40 14.96 -2.33
CA THR A 707 25.99 13.68 -1.88
C THR A 707 25.09 12.48 -2.11
N GLY A 708 23.91 12.66 -2.74
CA GLY A 708 22.93 11.62 -2.96
C GLY A 708 23.27 10.66 -4.09
N ALA A 709 22.33 9.77 -4.39
CA ALA A 709 22.38 8.86 -5.52
C ALA A 709 22.49 9.62 -6.85
N ALA A 710 23.26 9.09 -7.80
CA ALA A 710 23.36 9.62 -9.14
C ALA A 710 22.54 8.78 -10.12
N LYS A 711 21.69 9.44 -10.88
CA LYS A 711 20.89 8.83 -11.93
C LYS A 711 20.93 9.73 -13.15
N MET A 712 21.32 9.19 -14.31
CA MET A 712 21.25 9.86 -15.59
C MET A 712 20.90 8.83 -16.65
N ARG A 713 19.70 8.92 -17.17
CA ARG A 713 19.20 8.01 -18.21
C ARG A 713 18.55 8.83 -19.32
N LEU A 714 18.90 8.54 -20.55
CA LEU A 714 18.38 9.22 -21.74
C LEU A 714 17.39 8.32 -22.47
N PHE A 715 16.17 8.78 -22.55
CA PHE A 715 15.08 8.15 -23.28
C PHE A 715 14.63 9.05 -24.44
N TRP A 716 13.85 8.52 -25.36
CA TRP A 716 13.15 9.28 -26.37
C TRP A 716 11.83 8.64 -26.82
N LYS A 717 10.97 9.47 -27.38
CA LYS A 717 9.84 9.03 -28.21
C LYS A 717 10.21 9.19 -29.66
N THR A 718 9.99 8.15 -30.47
CA THR A 718 10.24 8.12 -31.91
C THR A 718 8.96 8.41 -32.71
N PRO A 719 9.05 8.70 -34.03
CA PRO A 719 7.88 8.84 -34.88
C PRO A 719 6.90 7.67 -34.82
N THR A 720 7.42 6.43 -34.71
CA THR A 720 6.60 5.22 -34.54
C THR A 720 5.78 5.25 -33.25
N ILE A 721 6.38 5.69 -32.13
CA ILE A 721 5.68 5.83 -30.85
C ILE A 721 4.57 6.89 -30.96
N PHE A 722 4.87 8.06 -31.52
CA PHE A 722 3.87 9.10 -31.75
C PHE A 722 2.72 8.68 -32.67
N ALA A 723 3.00 7.86 -33.69
CA ALA A 723 1.97 7.34 -34.58
C ALA A 723 1.02 6.38 -33.86
N ARG A 724 1.54 5.54 -32.95
CA ARG A 724 0.73 4.65 -32.12
C ARG A 724 -0.21 5.43 -31.20
N GLU A 725 0.28 6.51 -30.57
CA GLU A 725 -0.52 7.39 -29.70
C GLU A 725 -1.73 8.05 -30.42
N GLN A 726 -1.64 8.26 -31.73
CA GLN A 726 -2.70 8.85 -32.53
C GLN A 726 -3.75 7.86 -33.04
N THR A 727 -3.56 6.56 -32.74
CA THR A 727 -4.47 5.51 -33.21
C THR A 727 -5.78 5.60 -32.43
N SER A 728 -6.92 5.64 -33.13
CA SER A 728 -8.24 5.65 -32.50
C SER A 728 -8.51 4.35 -31.72
N VAL A 729 -9.05 4.45 -30.51
CA VAL A 729 -9.42 3.31 -29.70
C VAL A 729 -10.74 2.71 -30.21
N LYS A 730 -10.68 1.49 -30.73
CA LYS A 730 -11.85 0.70 -31.14
C LYS A 730 -11.92 -0.59 -30.28
N LYS A 731 -11.88 -0.43 -28.95
CA LYS A 731 -12.00 -1.57 -28.03
C LYS A 731 -13.45 -1.81 -27.63
N GLU A 732 -13.86 -3.07 -27.55
CA GLU A 732 -15.09 -3.45 -26.87
C GLU A 732 -14.99 -3.07 -25.38
N LYS A 733 -16.09 -2.64 -24.80
CA LYS A 733 -16.15 -2.25 -23.39
C LYS A 733 -16.46 -3.47 -22.52
N VAL A 734 -15.63 -4.49 -22.63
CA VAL A 734 -15.78 -5.78 -21.96
C VAL A 734 -14.50 -6.18 -21.22
N ARG A 735 -14.66 -6.97 -20.17
CA ARG A 735 -13.59 -7.59 -19.40
C ARG A 735 -13.80 -9.11 -19.32
N GLU A 736 -12.72 -9.87 -19.43
CA GLU A 736 -12.72 -11.28 -19.08
C GLU A 736 -12.57 -11.46 -17.58
N VAL A 737 -13.44 -12.26 -16.97
CA VAL A 737 -13.49 -12.53 -15.53
C VAL A 737 -13.54 -14.04 -15.30
N TYR A 738 -12.65 -14.53 -14.43
CA TYR A 738 -12.74 -15.90 -13.94
C TYR A 738 -13.65 -15.96 -12.72
N LEU A 739 -14.63 -16.83 -12.77
CA LEU A 739 -15.55 -17.13 -11.66
C LEU A 739 -15.04 -18.40 -10.94
N PRO A 740 -14.57 -18.32 -9.67
CA PRO A 740 -14.07 -19.47 -8.94
C PRO A 740 -15.07 -20.62 -8.82
N LYS A 741 -14.54 -21.87 -8.83
CA LYS A 741 -15.33 -23.11 -8.83
C LYS A 741 -16.25 -23.24 -7.63
N ASN A 742 -17.21 -24.16 -7.74
CA ASN A 742 -18.13 -24.61 -6.68
C ASN A 742 -19.05 -23.54 -6.10
N ASN A 743 -19.25 -22.43 -6.82
CA ASN A 743 -20.15 -21.35 -6.44
C ASN A 743 -21.07 -21.00 -7.60
N LEU A 744 -22.21 -20.40 -7.27
CA LEU A 744 -23.03 -19.63 -8.19
C LEU A 744 -22.72 -18.15 -7.95
N TRP A 745 -22.57 -17.37 -9.03
CA TRP A 745 -22.22 -15.97 -9.00
C TRP A 745 -23.28 -15.11 -9.68
N TYR A 746 -23.60 -13.97 -9.13
CA TYR A 746 -24.53 -13.00 -9.69
C TYR A 746 -23.78 -11.74 -10.14
N ASP A 747 -24.00 -11.30 -11.37
CA ASP A 747 -23.58 -9.96 -11.79
C ASP A 747 -24.36 -8.91 -10.98
N PHE A 748 -23.64 -8.06 -10.25
CA PHE A 748 -24.26 -7.03 -9.40
C PHE A 748 -25.11 -6.02 -10.18
N TRP A 749 -24.77 -5.80 -11.46
CA TRP A 749 -25.41 -4.76 -12.28
C TRP A 749 -26.66 -5.27 -13.01
N THR A 750 -26.75 -6.54 -13.32
CA THR A 750 -27.84 -7.14 -14.11
C THR A 750 -28.68 -8.14 -13.33
N GLY A 751 -28.11 -8.75 -12.28
CA GLY A 751 -28.75 -9.86 -11.55
C GLY A 751 -28.68 -11.19 -12.28
N GLU A 752 -28.01 -11.27 -13.44
CA GLU A 752 -27.77 -12.52 -14.17
C GLU A 752 -26.86 -13.44 -13.35
N SER A 753 -27.17 -14.74 -13.36
CA SER A 753 -26.40 -15.73 -12.60
C SER A 753 -25.53 -16.63 -13.48
N PHE A 754 -24.33 -16.96 -12.97
CA PHE A 754 -23.33 -17.75 -13.65
C PHE A 754 -22.79 -18.85 -12.74
N LYS A 755 -22.59 -20.05 -13.29
CA LYS A 755 -21.88 -21.11 -12.56
C LYS A 755 -20.38 -20.79 -12.48
N GLY A 756 -19.76 -21.07 -11.36
CA GLY A 756 -18.31 -20.98 -11.20
C GLY A 756 -17.53 -22.03 -12.02
N GLY A 757 -16.21 -21.89 -12.05
CA GLY A 757 -15.27 -22.74 -12.77
C GLY A 757 -15.07 -22.34 -14.24
N GLN A 758 -15.51 -21.16 -14.65
CA GLN A 758 -15.42 -20.67 -16.02
C GLN A 758 -14.90 -19.24 -16.10
N THR A 759 -14.38 -18.86 -17.26
CA THR A 759 -14.09 -17.47 -17.62
C THR A 759 -15.22 -16.95 -18.48
N ILE A 760 -15.74 -15.79 -18.16
CA ILE A 760 -16.80 -15.10 -18.91
C ILE A 760 -16.31 -13.75 -19.41
N LYS A 761 -16.97 -13.22 -20.46
CA LYS A 761 -16.87 -11.81 -20.85
C LYS A 761 -18.05 -11.05 -20.25
N THR A 762 -17.78 -9.98 -19.56
CA THR A 762 -18.78 -9.10 -18.97
C THR A 762 -18.61 -7.67 -19.43
N ASP A 763 -19.71 -6.93 -19.52
CA ASP A 763 -19.70 -5.52 -19.87
C ASP A 763 -18.97 -4.69 -18.80
N ALA A 764 -18.07 -3.81 -19.24
CA ALA A 764 -17.27 -2.94 -18.43
C ALA A 764 -17.23 -1.48 -18.94
N PRO A 765 -18.38 -0.85 -19.25
CA PRO A 765 -18.38 0.57 -19.58
C PRO A 765 -17.89 1.40 -18.39
N ILE A 766 -17.60 2.68 -18.62
CA ILE A 766 -16.97 3.53 -17.59
C ILE A 766 -17.87 3.75 -16.34
N GLU A 767 -19.17 3.60 -16.49
CA GLU A 767 -20.17 3.74 -15.42
C GLU A 767 -20.23 2.53 -14.49
N LYS A 768 -19.46 1.48 -14.79
CA LYS A 768 -19.45 0.19 -14.05
C LYS A 768 -18.04 -0.30 -13.83
N ILE A 769 -17.80 -0.82 -12.64
CA ILE A 769 -16.75 -1.80 -12.36
C ILE A 769 -17.42 -3.16 -12.30
N PRO A 770 -16.93 -4.21 -13.00
CA PRO A 770 -17.50 -5.53 -12.89
C PRO A 770 -17.43 -6.06 -11.46
N LEU A 771 -18.60 -6.42 -10.91
CA LEU A 771 -18.78 -6.96 -9.56
C LEU A 771 -19.61 -8.23 -9.65
N PHE A 772 -19.14 -9.28 -8.98
CA PHE A 772 -19.86 -10.54 -8.90
C PHE A 772 -20.13 -10.90 -7.44
N ILE A 773 -21.37 -11.25 -7.14
CA ILE A 773 -21.80 -11.57 -5.79
C ILE A 773 -21.99 -13.08 -5.67
N LYS A 774 -21.39 -13.67 -4.66
CA LYS A 774 -21.51 -15.09 -4.38
C LYS A 774 -22.93 -15.43 -3.91
N ALA A 775 -23.52 -16.50 -4.42
CA ALA A 775 -24.80 -17.00 -3.93
C ALA A 775 -24.76 -17.28 -2.42
N GLY A 776 -25.87 -17.09 -1.73
CA GLY A 776 -25.97 -17.11 -0.29
C GLY A 776 -25.66 -15.76 0.38
N SER A 777 -25.09 -14.81 -0.33
CA SER A 777 -24.74 -13.51 0.24
C SER A 777 -25.98 -12.71 0.65
N ILE A 778 -25.83 -12.00 1.79
CA ILE A 778 -26.77 -10.98 2.26
C ILE A 778 -25.99 -9.67 2.33
N ILE A 779 -26.33 -8.71 1.47
CA ILE A 779 -25.65 -7.40 1.42
C ILE A 779 -26.58 -6.32 1.95
N PRO A 780 -26.29 -5.73 3.13
CA PRO A 780 -27.02 -4.57 3.63
C PRO A 780 -26.56 -3.31 2.91
N MET A 781 -27.48 -2.64 2.22
CA MET A 781 -27.26 -1.35 1.57
C MET A 781 -28.02 -0.26 2.31
N GLY A 782 -27.29 0.80 2.70
CA GLY A 782 -27.85 1.97 3.37
C GLY A 782 -28.55 2.92 2.40
N PRO A 783 -29.16 4.01 2.91
CA PRO A 783 -29.69 5.09 2.07
C PRO A 783 -28.56 5.89 1.41
N PHE A 784 -28.91 6.74 0.42
CA PHE A 784 -27.98 7.76 -0.09
C PHE A 784 -27.68 8.80 1.00
N ILE A 785 -26.44 9.09 1.22
CA ILE A 785 -25.92 10.02 2.23
C ILE A 785 -24.71 10.81 1.68
N GLU A 786 -24.51 12.03 2.17
CA GLU A 786 -23.38 12.90 1.79
C GLU A 786 -22.15 12.73 2.71
N TYR A 787 -22.31 12.12 3.88
CA TYR A 787 -21.28 11.74 4.83
C TYR A 787 -21.77 10.62 5.75
N THR A 788 -20.87 9.85 6.32
CA THR A 788 -21.16 8.57 6.99
C THR A 788 -22.09 8.67 8.21
N THR A 789 -22.15 9.85 8.84
CA THR A 789 -22.96 10.13 10.02
C THR A 789 -24.19 11.01 9.76
N GLN A 790 -24.53 11.30 8.49
CA GLN A 790 -25.62 12.21 8.13
C GLN A 790 -26.97 11.79 8.71
N LYS A 791 -27.22 10.50 8.73
CA LYS A 791 -28.43 9.89 9.31
C LYS A 791 -28.18 8.42 9.62
N PRO A 792 -28.93 7.85 10.55
CA PRO A 792 -28.93 6.41 10.76
C PRO A 792 -29.23 5.63 9.48
N ALA A 793 -28.69 4.42 9.36
CA ALA A 793 -28.98 3.53 8.24
C ALA A 793 -30.39 2.94 8.38
N ASP A 794 -31.39 3.71 7.97
CA ASP A 794 -32.80 3.34 7.96
C ASP A 794 -33.55 4.01 6.79
N PRO A 795 -34.30 3.25 5.97
CA PRO A 795 -34.31 1.79 5.92
C PRO A 795 -32.98 1.20 5.40
N ILE A 796 -32.67 -0.03 5.82
CA ILE A 796 -31.61 -0.84 5.21
C ILE A 796 -32.24 -1.77 4.18
N GLU A 797 -31.72 -1.76 2.95
CA GLU A 797 -32.06 -2.70 1.90
C GLU A 797 -31.21 -3.95 2.04
N LEU A 798 -31.81 -5.08 2.44
CA LEU A 798 -31.14 -6.37 2.53
C LEU A 798 -31.29 -7.11 1.20
N ARG A 799 -30.22 -7.13 0.39
CA ARG A 799 -30.16 -7.88 -0.87
C ARG A 799 -29.71 -9.30 -0.62
N ILE A 800 -30.58 -10.25 -0.87
CA ILE A 800 -30.33 -11.70 -0.71
C ILE A 800 -30.10 -12.28 -2.11
N TYR A 801 -28.98 -12.96 -2.27
CA TYR A 801 -28.57 -13.62 -3.51
C TYR A 801 -28.84 -15.13 -3.38
N PRO A 802 -29.91 -15.67 -3.96
CA PRO A 802 -30.33 -17.06 -3.78
C PRO A 802 -29.29 -18.08 -4.30
N GLY A 803 -29.56 -19.39 -4.08
CA GLY A 803 -28.74 -20.50 -4.62
C GLY A 803 -27.82 -21.16 -3.61
N ALA A 804 -27.63 -20.58 -2.43
CA ALA A 804 -26.94 -21.18 -1.28
C ALA A 804 -27.45 -20.58 0.03
N ASP A 805 -27.22 -21.29 1.13
CA ASP A 805 -27.39 -20.74 2.48
C ASP A 805 -26.36 -19.63 2.74
N GLY A 806 -26.71 -18.69 3.63
CA GLY A 806 -25.79 -17.62 3.97
C GLY A 806 -26.14 -16.87 5.23
N SER A 807 -25.16 -16.06 5.67
CA SER A 807 -25.33 -15.23 6.86
C SER A 807 -24.55 -13.92 6.72
N PHE A 808 -24.99 -12.92 7.48
CA PHE A 808 -24.26 -11.66 7.64
C PHE A 808 -24.58 -11.07 9.02
N THR A 809 -23.58 -10.52 9.70
CA THR A 809 -23.74 -9.81 10.97
C THR A 809 -23.61 -8.31 10.73
N LEU A 810 -24.70 -7.57 10.95
CA LEU A 810 -24.70 -6.11 10.96
C LEU A 810 -24.19 -5.61 12.31
N TYR A 811 -23.24 -4.69 12.27
CA TYR A 811 -22.65 -4.04 13.45
C TYR A 811 -22.95 -2.54 13.45
N GLU A 812 -23.28 -2.01 14.62
CA GLU A 812 -23.44 -0.56 14.85
C GLU A 812 -22.98 -0.17 16.27
N ASP A 813 -22.41 1.03 16.39
CA ASP A 813 -21.91 1.64 17.62
C ASP A 813 -22.05 3.18 17.59
N GLU A 814 -21.38 3.88 18.50
CA GLU A 814 -21.37 5.34 18.60
C GLU A 814 -20.45 6.04 17.54
N ASN A 815 -19.91 5.30 16.59
CA ASN A 815 -19.12 5.70 15.41
C ASN A 815 -17.66 6.13 15.64
N ASP A 816 -17.29 6.80 16.73
CA ASP A 816 -15.92 7.39 16.85
C ASP A 816 -15.28 7.33 18.25
N ASN A 817 -15.93 6.76 19.28
CA ASN A 817 -15.30 6.57 20.57
C ASN A 817 -14.82 5.12 20.80
N TYR A 818 -14.13 4.89 21.93
CA TYR A 818 -13.61 3.56 22.28
C TYR A 818 -14.57 2.74 23.15
N ASN A 819 -15.86 3.08 23.23
CA ASN A 819 -16.84 2.33 24.01
C ASN A 819 -17.08 0.93 23.44
N TYR A 820 -16.82 0.70 22.14
CA TYR A 820 -16.88 -0.63 21.53
C TYR A 820 -15.95 -1.65 22.23
N GLU A 821 -14.79 -1.22 22.75
CA GLU A 821 -13.86 -2.08 23.51
C GLU A 821 -14.48 -2.55 24.85
N LYS A 822 -15.53 -1.88 25.32
CA LYS A 822 -16.29 -2.21 26.54
C LYS A 822 -17.55 -3.02 26.23
N GLY A 823 -17.74 -3.43 24.97
CA GLY A 823 -18.94 -4.15 24.52
C GLY A 823 -20.17 -3.24 24.32
N ILE A 824 -19.98 -1.90 24.24
CA ILE A 824 -21.07 -0.94 24.00
C ILE A 824 -21.26 -0.79 22.48
N TYR A 825 -21.98 -1.70 21.89
CA TYR A 825 -22.36 -1.78 20.50
C TYR A 825 -23.53 -2.75 20.33
N VAL A 826 -24.12 -2.83 19.14
CA VAL A 826 -25.13 -3.84 18.82
C VAL A 826 -24.72 -4.64 17.58
N THR A 827 -25.01 -5.95 17.63
CA THR A 827 -24.94 -6.82 16.45
C THR A 827 -26.31 -7.43 16.18
N ILE A 828 -26.64 -7.56 14.88
CA ILE A 828 -27.88 -8.20 14.40
C ILE A 828 -27.46 -9.22 13.34
N ASP A 829 -27.73 -10.50 13.57
CA ASP A 829 -27.42 -11.58 12.66
C ASP A 829 -28.57 -11.79 11.66
N PHE A 830 -28.24 -11.84 10.39
CA PHE A 830 -29.12 -12.28 9.31
C PHE A 830 -28.72 -13.68 8.87
N LYS A 831 -29.68 -14.60 8.76
CA LYS A 831 -29.46 -15.96 8.27
C LYS A 831 -30.47 -16.31 7.19
N TRP A 832 -29.97 -16.67 6.01
CA TRP A 832 -30.77 -17.16 4.89
C TRP A 832 -30.67 -18.66 4.77
N ASP A 833 -31.84 -19.32 4.80
CA ASP A 833 -32.02 -20.74 4.46
C ASP A 833 -32.60 -20.79 3.03
N ASN A 834 -31.74 -21.21 2.08
CA ASN A 834 -32.10 -21.23 0.67
C ASN A 834 -33.15 -22.30 0.33
N SER A 835 -33.12 -23.44 1.03
CA SER A 835 -34.04 -24.56 0.79
C SER A 835 -35.46 -24.21 1.22
N GLU A 836 -35.59 -23.57 2.39
CA GLU A 836 -36.85 -23.12 2.95
C GLU A 836 -37.29 -21.74 2.46
N LYS A 837 -36.39 -21.02 1.68
CA LYS A 837 -36.61 -19.63 1.27
C LYS A 837 -36.97 -18.72 2.46
N THR A 838 -36.20 -18.83 3.54
CA THR A 838 -36.51 -18.20 4.82
C THR A 838 -35.34 -17.32 5.29
N LEU A 839 -35.64 -16.05 5.64
CA LEU A 839 -34.73 -15.15 6.31
C LEU A 839 -35.07 -15.14 7.81
N THR A 840 -34.08 -15.38 8.65
CA THR A 840 -34.13 -15.13 10.07
C THR A 840 -33.29 -13.91 10.40
N ILE A 841 -33.90 -12.94 11.09
CA ILE A 841 -33.23 -11.78 11.69
C ILE A 841 -33.19 -12.07 13.19
N SER A 842 -32.01 -12.13 13.80
CA SER A 842 -31.85 -12.48 15.23
C SER A 842 -32.35 -11.39 16.15
N ASP A 843 -32.43 -11.70 17.46
CA ASP A 843 -32.46 -10.66 18.49
C ASP A 843 -31.24 -9.74 18.35
N GLY A 844 -31.40 -8.45 18.65
CA GLY A 844 -30.28 -7.52 18.78
C GLY A 844 -29.43 -7.90 19.99
N LYS A 845 -28.09 -8.06 19.79
CA LYS A 845 -27.16 -8.39 20.87
C LYS A 845 -26.39 -7.15 21.26
N GLY A 846 -26.60 -6.65 22.49
CA GLY A 846 -25.96 -5.42 22.98
C GLY A 846 -26.78 -4.16 22.73
N GLU A 847 -26.25 -3.04 23.19
CA GLU A 847 -26.87 -1.71 23.05
C GLU A 847 -25.81 -0.61 23.12
N PHE A 848 -26.13 0.55 22.57
CA PHE A 848 -25.28 1.75 22.67
C PHE A 848 -26.15 3.04 22.71
N PRO A 849 -25.63 4.15 23.26
CA PRO A 849 -26.34 5.43 23.28
C PRO A 849 -26.68 5.92 21.88
N GLY A 850 -27.95 6.26 21.64
CA GLY A 850 -28.42 6.73 20.33
C GLY A 850 -28.80 5.61 19.35
N MET A 851 -28.78 4.35 19.77
CA MET A 851 -29.25 3.21 18.96
C MET A 851 -30.72 3.39 18.55
N LEU A 852 -31.05 3.05 17.29
CA LEU A 852 -32.42 2.99 16.81
C LEU A 852 -33.22 1.94 17.57
N GLN A 853 -34.35 2.33 18.20
CA GLN A 853 -35.25 1.42 18.89
C GLN A 853 -36.12 0.62 17.91
N GLU A 854 -36.43 1.18 16.77
CA GLU A 854 -37.12 0.55 15.64
C GLU A 854 -36.44 0.89 14.34
N ARG A 855 -36.40 -0.05 13.40
CA ARG A 855 -35.89 0.18 12.02
C ARG A 855 -36.67 -0.65 11.02
N THR A 856 -36.47 -0.35 9.76
CA THR A 856 -37.07 -1.09 8.65
C THR A 856 -36.01 -1.78 7.83
N PHE A 857 -36.15 -3.10 7.67
CA PHE A 857 -35.40 -3.88 6.70
C PHE A 857 -36.24 -4.09 5.44
N ASN A 858 -35.79 -3.57 4.32
CA ASN A 858 -36.38 -3.76 3.01
C ASN A 858 -35.76 -5.01 2.38
N ILE A 859 -36.49 -6.12 2.36
CA ILE A 859 -35.97 -7.39 1.86
C ILE A 859 -36.14 -7.45 0.35
N VAL A 860 -35.01 -7.65 -0.35
CA VAL A 860 -34.93 -7.75 -1.81
C VAL A 860 -34.31 -9.10 -2.16
N ILE A 861 -35.03 -9.95 -2.84
CA ILE A 861 -34.47 -11.17 -3.43
C ILE A 861 -33.94 -10.78 -4.82
N VAL A 862 -32.64 -10.98 -5.03
CA VAL A 862 -31.96 -10.57 -6.25
C VAL A 862 -32.24 -11.54 -7.39
N GLY A 863 -32.45 -11.01 -8.56
CA GLY A 863 -32.65 -11.72 -9.82
C GLY A 863 -32.50 -10.77 -11.00
N GLU A 864 -32.74 -11.24 -12.22
CA GLU A 864 -32.62 -10.39 -13.41
C GLU A 864 -33.41 -9.08 -13.26
N ASN A 865 -32.75 -7.96 -13.36
CA ASN A 865 -33.31 -6.61 -13.27
C ASN A 865 -34.03 -6.28 -11.93
N ASN A 866 -33.78 -7.04 -10.86
CA ASN A 866 -34.31 -6.76 -9.52
C ASN A 866 -33.21 -6.85 -8.48
N GLY A 867 -33.08 -5.85 -7.61
CA GLY A 867 -32.01 -5.77 -6.61
C GLY A 867 -30.63 -5.50 -7.21
N THR A 868 -30.55 -4.82 -8.34
CA THR A 868 -29.34 -4.62 -9.14
C THR A 868 -28.82 -3.19 -9.06
N GLY A 869 -27.52 -3.00 -9.27
CA GLY A 869 -26.89 -1.68 -9.32
C GLY A 869 -27.00 -0.87 -8.01
N ILE A 870 -26.93 0.45 -8.13
CA ILE A 870 -26.90 1.33 -6.95
C ILE A 870 -28.29 1.84 -6.51
N ASP A 871 -29.29 1.73 -7.37
CA ASP A 871 -30.61 2.30 -7.12
C ASP A 871 -31.34 1.53 -6.00
N ILE A 872 -32.25 2.24 -5.33
CA ILE A 872 -33.12 1.62 -4.32
C ILE A 872 -34.11 0.73 -5.04
N SER A 873 -34.08 -0.57 -4.68
CA SER A 873 -34.95 -1.57 -5.26
C SER A 873 -36.32 -1.60 -4.58
N LYS A 874 -37.33 -2.02 -5.32
CA LYS A 874 -38.64 -2.29 -4.73
C LYS A 874 -38.53 -3.55 -3.85
N PRO A 875 -38.77 -3.45 -2.53
CA PRO A 875 -38.66 -4.62 -1.66
C PRO A 875 -39.80 -5.61 -1.93
N LEU A 876 -39.46 -6.90 -1.85
CA LEU A 876 -40.46 -7.97 -1.80
C LEU A 876 -41.27 -7.84 -0.52
N LYS A 877 -40.62 -7.43 0.58
CA LYS A 877 -41.25 -7.15 1.87
C LYS A 877 -40.45 -6.14 2.68
N ALA A 878 -41.15 -5.17 3.29
CA ALA A 878 -40.60 -4.32 4.33
C ALA A 878 -40.87 -4.94 5.69
N VAL A 879 -39.84 -5.15 6.50
CA VAL A 879 -39.94 -5.78 7.83
C VAL A 879 -39.58 -4.73 8.88
N LYS A 880 -40.51 -4.40 9.77
CA LYS A 880 -40.21 -3.57 10.94
C LYS A 880 -39.56 -4.43 12.02
N TYR A 881 -38.42 -3.96 12.54
CA TYR A 881 -37.63 -4.64 13.54
C TYR A 881 -37.45 -3.76 14.77
N ALA A 882 -37.77 -4.32 15.93
CA ALA A 882 -37.68 -3.62 17.22
C ALA A 882 -36.83 -4.44 18.23
N GLY A 883 -35.72 -5.02 17.76
CA GLY A 883 -34.78 -5.75 18.63
C GLY A 883 -35.08 -7.22 18.90
N THR A 884 -36.25 -7.74 18.47
CA THR A 884 -36.63 -9.14 18.70
C THR A 884 -36.56 -9.95 17.41
N GLN A 885 -36.27 -11.26 17.56
CA GLN A 885 -36.11 -12.16 16.42
C GLN A 885 -37.35 -12.19 15.51
N ILE A 886 -37.10 -12.14 14.22
CA ILE A 886 -38.14 -12.29 13.19
C ILE A 886 -37.73 -13.37 12.22
N THR A 887 -38.62 -14.27 11.88
CA THR A 887 -38.45 -15.27 10.83
C THR A 887 -39.49 -15.02 9.73
N GLN A 888 -39.01 -14.84 8.49
CA GLN A 888 -39.83 -14.50 7.33
C GLN A 888 -39.60 -15.48 6.20
N LYS A 889 -40.65 -16.22 5.83
CA LYS A 889 -40.64 -17.08 4.63
C LYS A 889 -41.12 -16.31 3.42
N PHE A 890 -40.48 -16.55 2.30
CA PHE A 890 -40.78 -15.88 1.02
C PHE A 890 -41.29 -16.87 -0.03
N LYS A 891 -42.16 -16.38 -0.91
CA LYS A 891 -42.64 -17.11 -2.08
C LYS A 891 -42.20 -16.27 -3.30
N TYR A 892 -41.31 -16.81 -4.09
CA TYR A 892 -40.89 -16.27 -5.36
C TYR A 892 -40.54 -17.43 -6.30
N ASN A 893 -40.73 -17.21 -7.61
CA ASN A 893 -40.29 -18.19 -8.62
C ASN A 893 -38.79 -18.05 -8.81
N ASP A 894 -38.12 -19.19 -8.95
CA ASP A 894 -36.66 -19.24 -9.17
C ASP A 894 -36.32 -18.71 -10.55
#